data_b60db3e5d3e56bb3d48c5aec907db338
#
_entry.id   b60db3e5d3e56bb3d48c5aec907db338
#
_cell.length_a   1.000
_cell.length_b   1.000
_cell.length_c   1.000
_cell.angle_alpha   90.00
_cell.angle_beta   90.00
_cell.angle_gamma   90.00
#
_symmetry.space_group_name_H-M   'P 1'
#
loop_
_entity.id
_entity.type
_entity.pdbx_description
1 polymer ?
#
loop_
_entity_poly.entity_id
_entity_poly.type
_entity_poly.pdbx_seq_one_letter_code
_entity_poly.pdbx_strand_id
1 'polypeptide(L)'
;MRLSIIIVAGLAIVPVLANCPYARDAGTEVDNSANLHAHLPRDAIRSKPTAGIASPLPSAAAGKKGLLLMNRIAPGTSELYIANADGTNERPLLKDPGYEYHAEFSPDGEWISFTSERDGDGNSDIWRVHPDGSDLQPIVKSPAAEDSVVISPNGTLAAYVSTANNYNANIWVKNLETGAEWNITDTPANRPDEDMMHGHFRPAWSPDGNWLAFSSDRNTIWDGHGKPTYLGLAGWEHTQELGIYIIRPDGSDLRLVAHRASYCLGSPKWSPDGKRLIFYEMTRNGTWDAHRPELVADGNSTIVSIGINGNDRRTEVGGTGVKTFPQYVTNSTIGYHLKGGDKEGLYLTNGTYVNTTIRSPSWSTDGKYVVYEKAVWSIRPLFKELYSWDSEWDYRFTDIFPQLSSNDRVAVTERQLGNSSIATFDLEDRHASLVYKPNDTSLIDTTLIGEGLAGAYNPSWSPDGEWIVFGVGAWFEARDWRGGWILRSTANGSHTEVLTTSKLFINQTKYLNTGFPSFSHDGKKVVYRVWGAETAKYGDETEIGLRMIDIETREITQLTSGWDNLPSFSPDGEFIVFTRKVSPTNYDVCTIRPDGTNFRILTSSGANDAHAVWRQDGKIMWSSGMYGFQYECALYEETFQPYGQIMIMDSDGSNKRALTNSIWEDSMPLFLPNDWF
;
A
#
# COMPACT_ATOMS: atom_id res chain seq x y z
N MET A 1 17.39 43.28 -41.04
CA MET A 1 16.84 41.92 -41.22
C MET A 1 17.50 41.02 -40.20
N ARG A 2 16.86 40.76 -39.08
CA ARG A 2 17.30 39.76 -38.08
C ARG A 2 16.26 38.65 -38.14
N LEU A 3 16.69 37.48 -38.56
CA LEU A 3 15.91 36.25 -38.46
C LEU A 3 15.94 35.80 -37.00
N SER A 4 14.80 35.76 -36.37
CA SER A 4 14.62 35.10 -35.09
C SER A 4 14.32 33.62 -35.34
N ILE A 5 15.22 32.75 -34.98
CA ILE A 5 15.02 31.30 -34.95
C ILE A 5 14.22 31.00 -33.70
N ILE A 6 12.98 30.58 -33.86
CA ILE A 6 12.19 30.00 -32.80
C ILE A 6 12.65 28.54 -32.65
N ILE A 7 13.38 28.28 -31.61
CA ILE A 7 13.66 26.91 -31.18
C ILE A 7 12.38 26.40 -30.49
N VAL A 8 11.64 25.58 -31.20
CA VAL A 8 10.62 24.73 -30.58
C VAL A 8 11.37 23.69 -29.78
N ALA A 9 11.42 23.88 -28.46
CA ALA A 9 11.85 22.83 -27.57
C ALA A 9 10.84 21.68 -27.68
N GLY A 10 11.22 20.64 -28.41
CA GLY A 10 10.51 19.38 -28.38
C GLY A 10 10.55 18.88 -26.93
N LEU A 11 9.40 18.76 -26.30
CA LEU A 11 9.25 17.94 -25.12
C LEU A 11 9.65 16.52 -25.55
N ALA A 12 10.84 16.11 -25.16
CA ALA A 12 11.17 14.71 -25.13
C ALA A 12 10.20 14.10 -24.11
N ILE A 13 9.23 13.33 -24.59
CA ILE A 13 8.50 12.38 -23.79
C ILE A 13 9.56 11.37 -23.38
N VAL A 14 10.14 11.56 -22.21
CA VAL A 14 10.93 10.51 -21.57
C VAL A 14 9.92 9.42 -21.27
N PRO A 15 10.05 8.23 -21.83
CA PRO A 15 9.16 7.14 -21.46
C PRO A 15 9.37 6.88 -19.97
N VAL A 16 8.36 7.17 -19.17
CA VAL A 16 8.28 6.87 -17.72
C VAL A 16 8.51 5.37 -17.45
N LEU A 17 8.43 4.55 -18.49
CA LEU A 17 8.62 3.11 -18.46
C LEU A 17 10.06 2.64 -18.21
N ALA A 18 11.08 3.50 -18.31
CA ALA A 18 12.47 3.05 -18.28
C ALA A 18 12.99 2.70 -16.87
N ASN A 19 12.29 3.09 -15.80
CA ASN A 19 12.74 2.87 -14.43
C ASN A 19 11.74 2.11 -13.54
N CYS A 20 10.64 1.60 -14.09
CA CYS A 20 9.80 0.66 -13.39
C CYS A 20 10.49 -0.73 -13.41
N PRO A 21 10.71 -1.41 -12.27
CA PRO A 21 11.31 -2.74 -12.26
C PRO A 21 10.58 -3.74 -13.18
N TYR A 22 9.32 -3.48 -13.47
CA TYR A 22 8.50 -4.26 -14.39
C TYR A 22 8.61 -3.84 -15.87
N ALA A 23 9.27 -2.72 -16.18
CA ALA A 23 9.41 -2.20 -17.55
C ALA A 23 10.74 -2.56 -18.23
N ARG A 24 11.72 -3.12 -17.50
CA ARG A 24 13.04 -3.44 -18.06
C ARG A 24 13.03 -4.52 -19.14
N ASP A 25 11.95 -5.30 -19.26
CA ASP A 25 11.82 -6.36 -20.28
C ASP A 25 11.03 -5.94 -21.54
N ALA A 26 10.61 -4.69 -21.66
CA ALA A 26 9.82 -4.21 -22.80
C ALA A 26 10.65 -3.80 -24.05
N GLY A 27 11.97 -4.02 -24.02
CA GLY A 27 12.92 -3.55 -25.05
C GLY A 27 13.32 -4.55 -26.13
N THR A 28 12.75 -5.75 -26.19
CA THR A 28 12.97 -6.69 -27.30
C THR A 28 11.64 -7.08 -27.92
N GLU A 29 11.59 -7.07 -29.25
CA GLU A 29 10.47 -7.59 -30.03
C GLU A 29 10.04 -8.94 -29.50
N VAL A 30 8.91 -9.00 -28.82
CA VAL A 30 8.40 -10.21 -28.20
C VAL A 30 7.02 -10.49 -28.73
N ASP A 31 6.85 -11.70 -29.23
CA ASP A 31 5.56 -12.32 -29.50
C ASP A 31 4.62 -12.12 -28.30
N ASN A 32 3.71 -11.16 -28.43
CA ASN A 32 2.82 -10.64 -27.39
C ASN A 32 1.86 -11.70 -26.81
N SER A 33 1.83 -12.91 -27.38
CA SER A 33 0.98 -14.00 -26.88
C SER A 33 1.59 -14.80 -25.73
N ALA A 34 2.91 -14.73 -25.53
CA ALA A 34 3.63 -15.57 -24.58
C ALA A 34 4.10 -14.85 -23.28
N ASN A 35 4.14 -13.54 -23.25
CA ASN A 35 4.78 -12.78 -22.16
C ASN A 35 3.85 -12.08 -21.16
N LEU A 36 2.55 -12.22 -21.32
CA LEU A 36 1.59 -11.73 -20.33
C LEU A 36 1.72 -12.38 -18.93
N HIS A 37 2.48 -13.46 -18.82
CA HIS A 37 2.67 -14.22 -17.59
C HIS A 37 4.12 -14.24 -17.07
N ALA A 38 5.01 -13.41 -17.59
CA ALA A 38 6.45 -13.53 -17.31
C ALA A 38 6.88 -13.08 -15.91
N HIS A 39 6.03 -12.40 -15.15
CA HIS A 39 6.39 -11.86 -13.83
C HIS A 39 5.58 -12.43 -12.66
N LEU A 40 4.51 -13.15 -12.93
CA LEU A 40 3.98 -14.12 -11.97
C LEU A 40 4.63 -15.47 -12.31
N PRO A 41 5.04 -16.30 -11.36
CA PRO A 41 5.43 -17.66 -11.67
C PRO A 41 4.33 -18.25 -12.55
N ARG A 42 4.67 -18.69 -13.78
CA ARG A 42 3.69 -19.28 -14.72
C ARG A 42 2.84 -20.37 -14.07
N ASP A 43 3.35 -20.91 -12.99
CA ASP A 43 2.76 -21.95 -12.17
C ASP A 43 1.67 -21.44 -11.21
N ALA A 44 1.65 -20.16 -10.85
CA ALA A 44 0.62 -19.60 -9.96
C ALA A 44 -0.75 -19.42 -10.64
N ILE A 45 -0.77 -19.34 -11.98
CA ILE A 45 -2.00 -19.14 -12.76
C ILE A 45 -2.46 -20.40 -13.50
N ARG A 46 -1.54 -21.34 -13.80
CA ARG A 46 -1.82 -22.53 -14.63
C ARG A 46 -1.53 -23.86 -13.98
N SER A 47 -0.86 -23.91 -12.85
CA SER A 47 -0.68 -25.17 -12.15
C SER A 47 -1.93 -25.47 -11.32
N LYS A 48 -2.48 -26.66 -11.50
CA LYS A 48 -3.19 -27.30 -10.39
C LYS A 48 -2.30 -27.11 -9.17
N PRO A 49 -2.82 -26.64 -8.03
CA PRO A 49 -2.01 -26.48 -6.85
C PRO A 49 -1.25 -27.78 -6.62
N THR A 50 0.08 -27.70 -6.58
CA THR A 50 0.87 -28.79 -6.04
C THR A 50 0.32 -29.08 -4.64
N ALA A 51 0.29 -30.33 -4.25
CA ALA A 51 -0.38 -30.88 -3.06
C ALA A 51 0.13 -30.28 -1.72
N GLY A 52 0.23 -28.99 -1.60
CA GLY A 52 0.55 -28.16 -0.44
C GLY A 52 -0.16 -26.83 -0.44
N ILE A 53 -0.87 -26.47 -1.53
CA ILE A 53 -1.57 -25.18 -1.65
C ILE A 53 -3.10 -25.36 -1.67
N ALA A 54 -3.58 -26.54 -1.82
CA ALA A 54 -5.02 -26.82 -1.85
C ALA A 54 -5.39 -27.81 -0.77
N SER A 55 -5.45 -27.33 0.43
CA SER A 55 -6.65 -27.69 1.19
C SER A 55 -7.80 -27.06 0.41
N PRO A 56 -8.92 -27.84 0.14
CA PRO A 56 -10.16 -27.19 -0.23
C PRO A 56 -10.33 -26.03 0.73
N LEU A 57 -10.90 -24.91 0.25
CA LEU A 57 -11.29 -23.80 1.12
C LEU A 57 -11.81 -24.44 2.39
N PRO A 58 -11.21 -24.28 3.58
CA PRO A 58 -11.72 -24.94 4.75
C PRO A 58 -13.19 -24.61 4.78
N SER A 59 -14.03 -25.61 4.86
CA SER A 59 -15.48 -25.42 5.06
C SER A 59 -15.57 -24.40 6.18
N ALA A 60 -16.26 -23.27 5.94
CA ALA A 60 -16.28 -22.16 6.87
C ALA A 60 -16.33 -22.71 8.28
N ALA A 61 -15.33 -22.42 9.10
CA ALA A 61 -15.27 -23.01 10.43
C ALA A 61 -16.57 -22.66 11.12
N ALA A 62 -17.22 -23.61 11.75
CA ALA A 62 -18.52 -23.43 12.34
C ALA A 62 -18.52 -22.16 13.22
N GLY A 63 -19.29 -21.13 12.83
CA GLY A 63 -19.36 -19.84 13.50
C GLY A 63 -18.77 -18.65 12.74
N LYS A 64 -18.00 -18.84 11.67
CA LYS A 64 -17.50 -17.72 10.83
C LYS A 64 -18.65 -17.11 10.00
N LYS A 65 -18.64 -15.77 9.85
CA LYS A 65 -19.68 -15.03 9.12
C LYS A 65 -19.49 -15.03 7.61
N GLY A 66 -18.29 -15.30 7.12
CA GLY A 66 -17.98 -15.30 5.70
C GLY A 66 -16.50 -15.20 5.38
N LEU A 67 -16.21 -15.06 4.10
CA LEU A 67 -14.88 -14.91 3.53
C LEU A 67 -14.71 -13.50 2.99
N LEU A 68 -13.65 -12.82 3.43
CA LEU A 68 -13.22 -11.53 2.90
C LEU A 68 -12.10 -11.74 1.88
N LEU A 69 -12.39 -11.43 0.61
CA LEU A 69 -11.35 -11.23 -0.41
C LEU A 69 -10.88 -9.78 -0.36
N MET A 70 -9.58 -9.55 -0.47
CA MET A 70 -9.00 -8.21 -0.43
C MET A 70 -7.65 -8.16 -1.14
N ASN A 71 -7.17 -6.94 -1.40
CA ASN A 71 -5.79 -6.70 -1.79
C ASN A 71 -4.98 -6.26 -0.57
N ARG A 72 -3.78 -6.80 -0.43
CA ARG A 72 -2.73 -6.26 0.44
C ARG A 72 -1.55 -5.85 -0.42
N ILE A 73 -1.22 -4.56 -0.41
CA ILE A 73 -0.03 -4.04 -1.06
C ILE A 73 1.11 -4.14 -0.06
N ALA A 74 1.98 -5.12 -0.30
CA ALA A 74 3.10 -5.51 0.54
C ALA A 74 4.11 -6.31 -0.29
N PRO A 75 5.33 -6.55 0.20
CA PRO A 75 6.22 -7.51 -0.45
C PRO A 75 5.54 -8.87 -0.66
N GLY A 76 5.68 -9.47 -1.83
CA GLY A 76 5.20 -10.82 -2.11
C GLY A 76 5.95 -11.87 -1.32
N THR A 77 7.26 -11.64 -1.11
CA THR A 77 8.12 -12.41 -0.22
C THR A 77 9.00 -11.46 0.59
N SER A 78 9.31 -11.82 1.82
CA SER A 78 10.28 -11.13 2.66
C SER A 78 11.03 -12.15 3.50
N GLU A 79 12.35 -12.18 3.38
CA GLU A 79 13.22 -13.16 4.02
C GLU A 79 14.41 -12.45 4.67
N LEU A 80 14.81 -12.92 5.85
CA LEU A 80 15.96 -12.38 6.58
C LEU A 80 17.27 -13.01 6.13
N TYR A 81 18.26 -12.17 5.95
CA TYR A 81 19.63 -12.52 5.65
C TYR A 81 20.58 -11.94 6.69
N ILE A 82 21.65 -12.68 6.99
CA ILE A 82 22.74 -12.22 7.82
C ILE A 82 24.05 -12.27 7.01
N ALA A 83 24.87 -11.25 7.18
CA ALA A 83 26.17 -11.15 6.50
C ALA A 83 27.20 -10.55 7.47
N ASN A 84 28.49 -10.53 7.05
CA ASN A 84 29.46 -9.68 7.69
C ASN A 84 29.03 -8.20 7.61
N ALA A 85 29.55 -7.36 8.50
CA ALA A 85 29.15 -5.93 8.54
C ALA A 85 29.38 -5.17 7.23
N ASP A 86 30.26 -5.68 6.37
CA ASP A 86 30.57 -5.17 5.03
C ASP A 86 29.69 -5.81 3.92
N GLY A 87 28.70 -6.62 4.28
CA GLY A 87 27.83 -7.33 3.35
C GLY A 87 28.40 -8.61 2.73
N THR A 88 29.63 -9.00 3.05
CA THR A 88 30.22 -10.25 2.57
C THR A 88 29.71 -11.48 3.34
N ASN A 89 29.89 -12.68 2.77
CA ASN A 89 29.45 -13.93 3.38
C ASN A 89 27.96 -13.98 3.75
N GLU A 90 27.12 -13.38 2.91
CA GLU A 90 25.67 -13.39 3.09
C GLU A 90 25.11 -14.83 3.08
N ARG A 91 24.16 -15.07 3.97
CA ARG A 91 23.35 -16.28 4.00
C ARG A 91 21.95 -16.02 4.53
N PRO A 92 20.94 -16.83 4.17
CA PRO A 92 19.64 -16.80 4.83
C PRO A 92 19.80 -17.03 6.33
N LEU A 93 19.00 -16.29 7.13
CA LEU A 93 18.97 -16.44 8.59
C LEU A 93 18.13 -17.67 8.99
N LEU A 94 16.97 -17.84 8.36
CA LEU A 94 16.02 -18.90 8.65
C LEU A 94 15.99 -19.94 7.53
N LYS A 95 15.77 -21.21 7.90
CA LYS A 95 15.60 -22.32 6.94
C LYS A 95 14.22 -22.33 6.31
N ASP A 96 13.21 -22.03 7.12
CA ASP A 96 11.81 -22.00 6.73
C ASP A 96 11.28 -20.56 6.97
N PRO A 97 11.42 -19.65 5.97
CA PRO A 97 10.94 -18.29 6.11
C PRO A 97 9.41 -18.25 6.14
N GLY A 98 8.89 -17.41 7.03
CA GLY A 98 7.45 -17.22 7.26
C GLY A 98 6.98 -15.80 6.96
N TYR A 99 7.72 -15.04 6.15
CA TYR A 99 7.51 -13.63 5.89
C TYR A 99 7.99 -12.74 7.03
N GLU A 100 9.29 -12.49 7.05
CA GLU A 100 10.00 -11.79 8.10
C GLU A 100 10.54 -10.43 7.65
N TYR A 101 10.56 -9.48 8.58
CA TYR A 101 11.09 -8.14 8.36
C TYR A 101 11.50 -7.44 9.66
N HIS A 102 12.13 -6.28 9.57
CA HIS A 102 12.53 -5.38 10.66
C HIS A 102 13.35 -6.07 11.75
N ALA A 103 14.38 -6.79 11.35
CA ALA A 103 15.25 -7.51 12.28
C ALA A 103 16.26 -6.61 12.98
N GLU A 104 16.52 -6.90 14.26
CA GLU A 104 17.48 -6.19 15.12
C GLU A 104 18.28 -7.17 15.97
N PHE A 105 19.59 -6.92 16.12
CA PHE A 105 20.41 -7.68 17.06
C PHE A 105 20.08 -7.29 18.50
N SER A 106 20.08 -8.28 19.41
CA SER A 106 20.16 -8.01 20.83
C SER A 106 21.52 -7.38 21.17
N PRO A 107 21.62 -6.57 22.25
CA PRO A 107 22.87 -5.88 22.61
C PRO A 107 24.06 -6.80 22.89
N ASP A 108 23.82 -8.02 23.38
CA ASP A 108 24.83 -9.07 23.59
C ASP A 108 25.20 -9.83 22.30
N GLY A 109 24.44 -9.64 21.22
CA GLY A 109 24.61 -10.33 19.93
C GLY A 109 24.17 -11.79 19.91
N GLU A 110 23.58 -12.30 21.00
CA GLU A 110 23.15 -13.69 21.10
C GLU A 110 21.83 -13.96 20.36
N TRP A 111 20.99 -12.93 20.18
CA TRP A 111 19.71 -13.02 19.54
C TRP A 111 19.55 -12.01 18.40
N ILE A 112 18.74 -12.38 17.41
CA ILE A 112 18.14 -11.50 16.42
C ILE A 112 16.64 -11.55 16.66
N SER A 113 16.04 -10.40 17.01
CA SER A 113 14.60 -10.24 17.14
C SER A 113 14.04 -9.60 15.86
N PHE A 114 12.84 -9.99 15.45
CA PHE A 114 12.25 -9.57 14.17
C PHE A 114 10.72 -9.67 14.20
N THR A 115 10.11 -9.05 13.21
CA THR A 115 8.68 -9.14 12.95
C THR A 115 8.40 -10.27 11.95
N SER A 116 7.36 -11.08 12.18
CA SER A 116 7.00 -12.18 11.30
C SER A 116 5.48 -12.39 11.22
N GLU A 117 5.00 -12.71 10.01
CA GLU A 117 3.63 -13.15 9.74
C GLU A 117 3.51 -14.69 9.62
N ARG A 118 4.47 -15.44 10.19
CA ARG A 118 4.59 -16.91 10.03
C ARG A 118 3.42 -17.72 10.54
N ASP A 119 2.63 -17.19 11.46
CA ASP A 119 1.46 -17.90 11.98
C ASP A 119 0.32 -17.96 10.94
N GLY A 120 0.39 -17.16 9.89
CA GLY A 120 -0.55 -17.20 8.77
C GLY A 120 -1.95 -16.67 9.12
N ASP A 121 -2.09 -16.02 10.27
CA ASP A 121 -3.34 -15.40 10.72
C ASP A 121 -3.49 -13.95 10.28
N GLY A 122 -2.47 -13.39 9.59
CA GLY A 122 -2.44 -12.08 8.98
C GLY A 122 -2.01 -10.96 9.88
N ASN A 123 -1.80 -11.26 11.10
CA ASN A 123 -1.14 -10.37 12.03
C ASN A 123 0.37 -10.54 11.90
N SER A 124 1.07 -9.50 12.26
CA SER A 124 2.50 -9.56 12.48
C SER A 124 2.78 -9.70 13.96
N ASP A 125 3.63 -10.66 14.31
CA ASP A 125 4.06 -10.95 15.66
C ASP A 125 5.57 -10.75 15.82
N ILE A 126 6.05 -10.67 17.07
CA ILE A 126 7.46 -10.53 17.38
C ILE A 126 8.08 -11.88 17.72
N TRP A 127 9.16 -12.19 17.03
CA TRP A 127 9.94 -13.41 17.18
C TRP A 127 11.42 -13.12 17.44
N ARG A 128 12.17 -14.11 17.89
CA ARG A 128 13.63 -14.08 17.97
C ARG A 128 14.25 -15.42 17.58
N VAL A 129 15.50 -15.36 17.15
CA VAL A 129 16.29 -16.53 16.74
C VAL A 129 17.78 -16.27 17.05
N HIS A 130 18.58 -17.29 17.25
CA HIS A 130 20.03 -17.11 17.31
C HIS A 130 20.62 -16.73 15.94
N PRO A 131 21.75 -16.03 15.86
CA PRO A 131 22.38 -15.66 14.58
C PRO A 131 22.73 -16.83 13.65
N ASP A 132 22.79 -18.05 14.18
CA ASP A 132 22.99 -19.28 13.39
C ASP A 132 21.68 -19.89 12.84
N GLY A 133 20.53 -19.27 13.16
CA GLY A 133 19.19 -19.71 12.77
C GLY A 133 18.57 -20.76 13.70
N SER A 134 19.18 -21.07 14.81
CA SER A 134 18.65 -22.02 15.83
C SER A 134 17.74 -21.33 16.86
N ASP A 135 16.94 -22.13 17.55
CA ASP A 135 16.10 -21.75 18.69
C ASP A 135 15.12 -20.60 18.39
N LEU A 136 14.34 -20.76 17.33
CA LEU A 136 13.30 -19.80 16.96
C LEU A 136 12.17 -19.76 18.00
N GLN A 137 11.91 -18.58 18.57
CA GLN A 137 10.96 -18.37 19.66
C GLN A 137 10.09 -17.14 19.46
N PRO A 138 8.78 -17.17 19.83
CA PRO A 138 7.95 -15.98 19.90
C PRO A 138 8.31 -15.12 21.11
N ILE A 139 8.27 -13.80 20.97
CA ILE A 139 8.38 -12.83 22.07
C ILE A 139 7.01 -12.24 22.41
N VAL A 140 6.29 -11.77 21.38
CA VAL A 140 4.93 -11.20 21.51
C VAL A 140 4.05 -11.84 20.45
N LYS A 141 2.86 -12.26 20.86
CA LYS A 141 1.80 -12.77 19.98
C LYS A 141 0.48 -12.21 20.45
N SER A 142 -0.23 -11.51 19.58
CA SER A 142 -1.52 -10.92 19.89
C SER A 142 -2.40 -10.79 18.64
N PRO A 143 -3.69 -10.45 18.77
CA PRO A 143 -4.53 -10.11 17.62
C PRO A 143 -4.23 -8.75 16.97
N ALA A 144 -3.29 -7.96 17.54
CA ALA A 144 -2.86 -6.68 16.98
C ALA A 144 -1.72 -6.89 15.97
N ALA A 145 -1.30 -5.83 15.29
CA ALA A 145 -0.07 -5.83 14.53
C ALA A 145 1.09 -5.38 15.42
N GLU A 146 2.09 -6.22 15.57
CA GLU A 146 3.34 -5.93 16.27
C GLU A 146 4.48 -5.71 15.26
N ASP A 147 5.37 -4.76 15.55
CA ASP A 147 6.47 -4.41 14.66
C ASP A 147 7.70 -3.83 15.39
N SER A 148 8.85 -3.82 14.70
CA SER A 148 10.04 -3.03 15.05
C SER A 148 10.54 -3.22 16.48
N VAL A 149 10.80 -4.46 16.88
CA VAL A 149 11.23 -4.82 18.24
C VAL A 149 12.71 -4.53 18.49
N VAL A 150 13.02 -4.07 19.69
CA VAL A 150 14.39 -3.88 20.20
C VAL A 150 14.51 -4.38 21.63
N ILE A 151 15.62 -5.06 21.96
CA ILE A 151 15.88 -5.61 23.30
C ILE A 151 16.70 -4.61 24.11
N SER A 152 16.36 -4.43 25.39
CA SER A 152 17.10 -3.53 26.30
C SER A 152 18.54 -4.01 26.53
N PRO A 153 19.49 -3.10 26.90
CA PRO A 153 20.91 -3.46 27.09
C PRO A 153 21.16 -4.55 28.13
N ASN A 154 20.29 -4.69 29.11
CA ASN A 154 20.38 -5.74 30.14
C ASN A 154 19.62 -7.03 29.76
N GLY A 155 19.01 -7.10 28.57
CA GLY A 155 18.29 -8.28 28.09
C GLY A 155 16.93 -8.55 28.74
N THR A 156 16.43 -7.69 29.65
CA THR A 156 15.22 -8.00 30.44
C THR A 156 13.93 -7.43 29.85
N LEU A 157 14.02 -6.42 28.98
CA LEU A 157 12.86 -5.77 28.38
C LEU A 157 12.95 -5.82 26.85
N ALA A 158 11.79 -5.94 26.22
CA ALA A 158 11.60 -5.69 24.78
C ALA A 158 10.73 -4.45 24.59
N ALA A 159 11.15 -3.50 23.75
CA ALA A 159 10.30 -2.42 23.28
C ALA A 159 9.91 -2.69 21.83
N TYR A 160 8.67 -2.46 21.48
CA TYR A 160 8.12 -2.76 20.14
C TYR A 160 6.96 -1.83 19.81
N VAL A 161 6.63 -1.75 18.55
CA VAL A 161 5.41 -1.08 18.08
C VAL A 161 4.26 -2.08 18.16
N SER A 162 3.11 -1.66 18.67
CA SER A 162 1.86 -2.43 18.60
C SER A 162 0.65 -1.53 18.40
N THR A 163 -0.31 -2.03 17.64
CA THR A 163 -1.61 -1.41 17.39
C THR A 163 -2.68 -1.86 18.40
N ALA A 164 -2.28 -2.55 19.46
CA ALA A 164 -3.19 -3.03 20.50
C ALA A 164 -3.99 -1.87 21.12
N ASN A 165 -5.26 -2.13 21.40
CA ASN A 165 -6.28 -1.28 22.03
C ASN A 165 -6.96 -0.24 21.14
N ASN A 166 -6.29 0.40 20.19
CA ASN A 166 -6.87 1.53 19.45
C ASN A 166 -6.52 1.58 17.97
N TYR A 167 -5.88 0.54 17.44
CA TYR A 167 -5.38 0.44 16.06
C TYR A 167 -4.29 1.46 15.66
N ASN A 168 -3.81 2.28 16.59
CA ASN A 168 -2.70 3.19 16.34
C ASN A 168 -1.38 2.51 16.65
N ALA A 169 -0.35 2.80 15.87
CA ALA A 169 1.01 2.38 16.17
C ALA A 169 1.52 3.07 17.43
N ASN A 170 1.69 2.33 18.51
CA ASN A 170 2.18 2.79 19.81
C ASN A 170 3.41 2.00 20.26
N ILE A 171 4.26 2.64 21.07
CA ILE A 171 5.39 1.93 21.68
C ILE A 171 4.92 1.22 22.95
N TRP A 172 5.14 -0.08 22.95
CA TRP A 172 4.89 -0.96 24.08
C TRP A 172 6.19 -1.50 24.63
N VAL A 173 6.19 -1.82 25.91
CA VAL A 173 7.32 -2.47 26.59
C VAL A 173 6.82 -3.77 27.23
N LYS A 174 7.59 -4.84 27.05
CA LYS A 174 7.37 -6.14 27.65
C LYS A 174 8.54 -6.52 28.53
N ASN A 175 8.26 -6.96 29.75
CA ASN A 175 9.25 -7.63 30.60
C ASN A 175 9.34 -9.10 30.16
N LEU A 176 10.52 -9.52 29.71
CA LEU A 176 10.74 -10.86 29.14
C LEU A 176 10.75 -11.98 30.18
N GLU A 177 10.98 -11.66 31.46
CA GLU A 177 10.97 -12.62 32.53
C GLU A 177 9.56 -12.84 33.11
N THR A 178 8.81 -11.74 33.30
CA THR A 178 7.48 -11.79 33.94
C THR A 178 6.34 -11.88 32.94
N GLY A 179 6.59 -11.53 31.67
CA GLY A 179 5.56 -11.43 30.65
C GLY A 179 4.67 -10.16 30.75
N ALA A 180 4.92 -9.27 31.70
CA ALA A 180 4.13 -8.05 31.87
C ALA A 180 4.37 -7.08 30.70
N GLU A 181 3.29 -6.49 30.17
CA GLU A 181 3.29 -5.57 29.04
C GLU A 181 2.57 -4.26 29.39
N TRP A 182 3.09 -3.13 28.87
CA TRP A 182 2.44 -1.83 29.04
C TRP A 182 2.76 -0.88 27.87
N ASN A 183 1.77 -0.03 27.54
CA ASN A 183 1.90 1.02 26.54
C ASN A 183 2.56 2.27 27.18
N ILE A 184 3.59 2.83 26.55
CA ILE A 184 4.30 4.00 27.06
C ILE A 184 3.96 5.30 26.32
N THR A 185 3.33 5.24 25.16
CA THR A 185 3.03 6.42 24.32
C THR A 185 1.56 6.84 24.31
N ASP A 186 0.62 5.93 24.51
CA ASP A 186 -0.82 6.25 24.64
C ASP A 186 -1.27 6.22 26.10
N THR A 187 -0.57 6.94 26.96
CA THR A 187 -1.00 7.19 28.34
C THR A 187 -1.75 8.54 28.44
N PRO A 188 -2.60 8.75 29.45
CA PRO A 188 -3.26 10.06 29.62
C PRO A 188 -2.30 11.25 29.66
N ALA A 189 -1.06 11.04 30.14
CA ALA A 189 -0.03 12.06 30.20
C ALA A 189 0.69 12.30 28.86
N ASN A 190 0.68 11.33 27.96
CA ASN A 190 1.43 11.35 26.71
C ASN A 190 0.54 11.45 25.46
N ARG A 191 -0.78 11.35 25.63
CA ARG A 191 -1.71 11.45 24.49
C ARG A 191 -1.60 12.82 23.82
N PRO A 192 -1.49 12.88 22.48
CA PRO A 192 -1.52 14.15 21.75
C PRO A 192 -2.84 14.90 21.94
N ASP A 193 -2.80 16.23 21.84
CA ASP A 193 -3.99 17.11 21.98
C ASP A 193 -4.83 17.21 20.69
N GLU A 194 -4.42 16.55 19.60
CA GLU A 194 -5.03 16.71 18.29
C GLU A 194 -6.05 15.61 17.98
N ASP A 195 -7.07 15.94 17.19
CA ASP A 195 -8.14 15.01 16.79
C ASP A 195 -7.66 13.93 15.79
N MET A 196 -6.47 14.10 15.18
CA MET A 196 -5.90 13.15 14.22
C MET A 196 -5.16 12.01 14.93
N MET A 197 -5.22 10.83 14.34
CA MET A 197 -4.49 9.68 14.82
C MET A 197 -2.99 9.82 14.57
N HIS A 198 -2.19 9.47 15.57
CA HIS A 198 -0.72 9.59 15.54
C HIS A 198 -0.06 8.23 15.73
N GLY A 199 1.01 8.01 14.97
CA GLY A 199 1.86 6.83 15.09
C GLY A 199 3.17 7.14 15.81
N HIS A 200 3.74 6.10 16.41
CA HIS A 200 5.05 6.08 17.07
C HIS A 200 5.83 4.89 16.54
N PHE A 201 7.03 5.12 15.98
CA PHE A 201 7.71 4.15 15.14
C PHE A 201 9.17 3.97 15.57
N ARG A 202 9.73 2.79 15.25
CA ARG A 202 11.17 2.50 15.30
C ARG A 202 11.81 2.83 16.65
N PRO A 203 11.38 2.19 17.75
CA PRO A 203 12.01 2.39 19.05
C PRO A 203 13.49 1.98 19.03
N ALA A 204 14.30 2.66 19.85
CA ALA A 204 15.73 2.35 20.04
C ALA A 204 16.14 2.63 21.48
N TRP A 205 16.71 1.63 22.16
CA TRP A 205 17.21 1.77 23.53
C TRP A 205 18.49 2.61 23.60
N SER A 206 18.57 3.48 24.59
CA SER A 206 19.86 4.08 24.98
C SER A 206 20.81 3.00 25.51
N PRO A 207 22.13 3.18 25.34
CA PRO A 207 23.11 2.20 25.81
C PRO A 207 23.07 1.92 27.32
N ASP A 208 22.58 2.86 28.12
CA ASP A 208 22.39 2.72 29.56
C ASP A 208 21.02 2.12 29.97
N GLY A 209 20.13 1.85 28.98
CA GLY A 209 18.80 1.30 29.17
C GLY A 209 17.80 2.23 29.85
N ASN A 210 18.13 3.51 30.02
CA ASN A 210 17.27 4.47 30.72
C ASN A 210 16.28 5.20 29.83
N TRP A 211 16.45 5.15 28.51
CA TRP A 211 15.64 5.85 27.54
C TRP A 211 15.33 5.00 26.31
N LEU A 212 14.19 5.30 25.71
CA LEU A 212 13.81 4.88 24.35
C LEU A 212 13.74 6.11 23.45
N ALA A 213 14.41 6.09 22.31
CA ALA A 213 14.21 7.04 21.23
C ALA A 213 13.23 6.44 20.22
N PHE A 214 12.43 7.26 19.57
CA PHE A 214 11.50 6.87 18.50
C PHE A 214 11.15 8.05 17.61
N SER A 215 10.66 7.77 16.41
CA SER A 215 10.05 8.75 15.51
C SER A 215 8.53 8.80 15.72
N SER A 216 7.93 9.97 15.50
CA SER A 216 6.48 10.12 15.63
C SER A 216 5.98 11.30 14.82
N ASP A 217 4.77 11.15 14.23
CA ASP A 217 4.00 12.23 13.59
C ASP A 217 3.05 12.95 14.57
N ARG A 218 3.17 12.69 15.87
CA ARG A 218 2.42 13.43 16.89
C ARG A 218 2.63 14.93 16.76
N ASN A 219 1.56 15.70 16.91
CA ASN A 219 1.55 17.16 16.78
C ASN A 219 1.99 17.66 15.40
N THR A 220 1.80 16.86 14.36
CA THR A 220 2.00 17.27 12.97
C THR A 220 0.69 17.32 12.21
N ILE A 221 0.66 18.07 11.11
CA ILE A 221 -0.53 18.20 10.26
C ILE A 221 -0.49 17.14 9.17
N TRP A 222 -1.59 16.41 9.00
CA TRP A 222 -1.80 15.58 7.84
C TRP A 222 -2.01 16.45 6.60
N ASP A 223 -1.19 16.22 5.58
CA ASP A 223 -1.20 17.02 4.35
C ASP A 223 -0.89 16.12 3.15
N GLY A 224 -1.50 16.42 2.00
CA GLY A 224 -1.19 15.76 0.75
C GLY A 224 0.17 16.17 0.21
N HIS A 225 0.72 15.40 -0.72
CA HIS A 225 1.96 15.80 -1.38
C HIS A 225 1.75 17.09 -2.19
N GLY A 226 2.65 18.05 -2.07
CA GLY A 226 2.54 19.37 -2.70
C GLY A 226 2.90 19.38 -4.20
N LYS A 227 3.09 18.23 -4.84
CA LYS A 227 3.39 18.15 -6.26
C LYS A 227 2.13 18.36 -7.09
N PRO A 228 2.18 19.17 -8.15
CA PRO A 228 1.05 19.35 -9.04
C PRO A 228 0.64 18.01 -9.64
N THR A 229 -0.62 17.64 -9.45
CA THR A 229 -1.25 16.59 -10.25
C THR A 229 -1.73 17.19 -11.57
N TYR A 230 -2.05 16.36 -12.54
CA TYR A 230 -2.61 16.81 -13.82
C TYR A 230 -3.96 17.52 -13.67
N LEU A 231 -4.64 17.30 -12.58
CA LEU A 231 -5.90 17.97 -12.23
C LEU A 231 -5.70 19.30 -11.47
N GLY A 232 -4.44 19.75 -11.29
CA GLY A 232 -4.13 20.98 -10.53
C GLY A 232 -4.41 20.89 -9.03
N LEU A 233 -4.77 19.72 -8.54
CA LEU A 233 -5.06 19.43 -7.15
C LEU A 233 -3.82 18.86 -6.48
N ALA A 234 -3.61 19.22 -5.22
CA ALA A 234 -2.64 18.50 -4.39
C ALA A 234 -2.99 17.00 -4.38
N GLY A 235 -1.97 16.15 -4.33
CA GLY A 235 -2.19 14.70 -4.24
C GLY A 235 -3.02 14.34 -3.03
N TRP A 236 -3.87 13.35 -3.20
CA TRP A 236 -4.74 12.82 -2.13
C TRP A 236 -3.98 11.94 -1.15
N GLU A 237 -2.83 11.46 -1.54
CA GLU A 237 -1.97 10.64 -0.69
C GLU A 237 -1.26 11.53 0.33
N HIS A 238 -1.36 11.17 1.59
CA HIS A 238 -0.74 11.94 2.65
C HIS A 238 0.77 11.75 2.66
N THR A 239 1.46 12.85 2.91
CA THR A 239 2.89 12.88 3.23
C THR A 239 3.08 12.85 4.74
N GLN A 240 4.21 12.35 5.22
CA GLN A 240 4.47 12.23 6.63
C GLN A 240 5.51 13.23 7.11
N GLU A 241 5.20 13.94 8.20
CA GLU A 241 6.13 14.77 8.96
C GLU A 241 6.40 14.08 10.30
N LEU A 242 7.68 13.85 10.62
CA LEU A 242 8.09 13.16 11.84
C LEU A 242 9.06 13.99 12.67
N GLY A 243 8.89 13.92 14.00
CA GLY A 243 9.88 14.37 14.98
C GLY A 243 10.54 13.19 15.69
N ILE A 244 11.70 13.43 16.27
CA ILE A 244 12.43 12.47 17.12
C ILE A 244 12.18 12.78 18.58
N TYR A 245 11.71 11.78 19.30
CA TYR A 245 11.36 11.84 20.72
C TYR A 245 12.19 10.87 21.54
N ILE A 246 12.30 11.13 22.83
CA ILE A 246 12.80 10.20 23.84
C ILE A 246 11.79 10.08 24.99
N ILE A 247 11.73 8.90 25.61
CA ILE A 247 10.82 8.59 26.71
C ILE A 247 11.47 7.57 27.65
N ARG A 248 11.08 7.58 28.93
CA ARG A 248 11.46 6.53 29.87
C ARG A 248 10.70 5.22 29.59
N PRO A 249 11.28 4.04 29.91
CA PRO A 249 10.61 2.76 29.70
C PRO A 249 9.29 2.59 30.49
N ASP A 250 9.09 3.38 31.53
CA ASP A 250 7.85 3.43 32.31
C ASP A 250 6.79 4.40 31.74
N GLY A 251 7.09 5.05 30.62
CA GLY A 251 6.23 6.07 29.98
C GLY A 251 6.37 7.47 30.55
N SER A 252 7.25 7.71 31.50
CA SER A 252 7.51 9.06 32.05
C SER A 252 8.49 9.85 31.19
N ASP A 253 8.52 11.17 31.41
CA ASP A 253 9.55 12.09 30.90
C ASP A 253 9.66 12.11 29.36
N LEU A 254 8.52 12.12 28.67
CA LEU A 254 8.48 12.25 27.21
C LEU A 254 9.04 13.61 26.77
N ARG A 255 9.99 13.61 25.84
CA ARG A 255 10.66 14.82 25.35
C ARG A 255 10.84 14.78 23.83
N LEU A 256 10.60 15.93 23.20
CA LEU A 256 11.00 16.21 21.82
C LEU A 256 12.49 16.54 21.78
N VAL A 257 13.27 15.81 20.97
CA VAL A 257 14.70 16.04 20.77
C VAL A 257 14.99 16.80 19.47
N ALA A 258 14.31 16.41 18.39
CA ALA A 258 14.50 17.04 17.09
C ALA A 258 13.17 17.11 16.33
N HIS A 259 12.91 18.27 15.76
CA HIS A 259 11.81 18.50 14.82
C HIS A 259 12.22 19.60 13.83
N ARG A 260 11.74 19.50 12.63
CA ARG A 260 11.88 20.50 11.59
C ARG A 260 10.61 20.56 10.77
N ALA A 261 9.94 21.71 10.79
CA ALA A 261 8.69 21.90 10.06
C ALA A 261 8.81 21.51 8.57
N SER A 262 7.86 20.76 8.06
CA SER A 262 7.83 20.19 6.71
C SER A 262 8.96 19.19 6.40
N TYR A 263 9.47 18.52 7.42
CA TYR A 263 10.48 17.47 7.28
C TYR A 263 10.07 16.19 8.02
N CYS A 264 10.47 15.06 7.48
CA CYS A 264 10.39 13.75 8.09
C CYS A 264 11.76 13.39 8.66
N LEU A 265 11.81 13.13 9.97
CA LEU A 265 12.98 12.69 10.70
C LEU A 265 12.70 11.27 11.22
N GLY A 266 13.39 10.25 10.71
CA GLY A 266 13.02 8.88 11.02
C GLY A 266 14.17 7.93 11.33
N SER A 267 13.81 6.75 11.83
CA SER A 267 14.68 5.64 12.21
C SER A 267 15.81 6.06 13.16
N PRO A 268 15.50 6.61 14.35
CA PRO A 268 16.51 7.08 15.28
C PRO A 268 17.32 5.92 15.88
N LYS A 269 18.63 6.12 16.05
CA LYS A 269 19.53 5.23 16.77
C LYS A 269 20.45 6.04 17.69
N TRP A 270 20.89 5.43 18.76
CA TRP A 270 21.80 6.07 19.71
C TRP A 270 23.25 5.94 19.29
N SER A 271 24.05 6.96 19.64
CA SER A 271 25.51 6.81 19.63
C SER A 271 25.96 5.84 20.72
N PRO A 272 27.08 5.13 20.54
CA PRO A 272 27.59 4.18 21.54
C PRO A 272 27.85 4.78 22.93
N ASP A 273 28.14 6.09 23.01
CA ASP A 273 28.32 6.81 24.29
C ASP A 273 27.01 7.37 24.87
N GLY A 274 25.87 7.15 24.23
CA GLY A 274 24.55 7.58 24.68
C GLY A 274 24.31 9.08 24.65
N LYS A 275 25.17 9.88 24.00
CA LYS A 275 25.06 11.34 24.04
C LYS A 275 24.40 11.96 22.83
N ARG A 276 24.23 11.19 21.77
CA ARG A 276 23.67 11.66 20.50
C ARG A 276 22.65 10.67 19.95
N LEU A 277 21.73 11.18 19.15
CA LEU A 277 20.88 10.41 18.26
C LEU A 277 21.30 10.65 16.82
N ILE A 278 21.24 9.60 15.99
CA ILE A 278 21.41 9.65 14.55
C ILE A 278 20.09 9.24 13.89
N PHE A 279 19.71 9.90 12.80
CA PHE A 279 18.46 9.65 12.07
C PHE A 279 18.58 10.12 10.62
N TYR A 280 17.71 9.64 9.73
CA TYR A 280 17.59 10.26 8.41
C TYR A 280 16.67 11.47 8.48
N GLU A 281 16.91 12.44 7.60
CA GLU A 281 16.10 13.64 7.44
C GLU A 281 15.83 13.89 5.96
N MET A 282 14.55 14.04 5.60
CA MET A 282 14.11 14.42 4.25
C MET A 282 12.95 15.40 4.31
N THR A 283 12.64 16.06 3.19
CA THR A 283 11.44 16.90 3.14
C THR A 283 10.18 16.04 3.28
N ARG A 284 9.11 16.61 3.85
CA ARG A 284 7.81 15.95 3.95
C ARG A 284 7.33 15.45 2.57
N ASN A 285 7.41 16.27 1.52
CA ASN A 285 7.07 15.83 0.15
C ASN A 285 7.99 14.71 -0.36
N GLY A 286 9.23 14.66 0.09
CA GLY A 286 10.17 13.59 -0.26
C GLY A 286 9.76 12.22 0.27
N THR A 287 8.91 12.13 1.30
CA THR A 287 8.38 10.85 1.77
C THR A 287 7.49 10.18 0.73
N TRP A 288 6.73 10.98 -0.02
CA TRP A 288 5.93 10.49 -1.13
C TRP A 288 6.80 9.98 -2.29
N ASP A 289 7.91 10.69 -2.62
CA ASP A 289 8.85 10.23 -3.64
C ASP A 289 9.57 8.94 -3.23
N ALA A 290 9.92 8.84 -1.94
CA ALA A 290 10.75 7.76 -1.41
C ALA A 290 10.08 6.37 -1.46
N HIS A 291 8.73 6.30 -1.44
CA HIS A 291 8.02 5.03 -1.52
C HIS A 291 7.55 4.67 -2.95
N ARG A 292 7.97 5.44 -3.97
CA ARG A 292 7.63 5.19 -5.36
C ARG A 292 8.85 4.77 -6.16
N PRO A 293 8.86 3.58 -6.76
CA PRO A 293 10.02 3.07 -7.50
C PRO A 293 10.48 4.00 -8.62
N GLU A 294 9.51 4.66 -9.29
CA GLU A 294 9.78 5.57 -10.39
C GLU A 294 10.36 6.94 -9.95
N LEU A 295 10.24 7.30 -8.69
CA LEU A 295 10.66 8.61 -8.16
C LEU A 295 11.80 8.52 -7.14
N VAL A 296 11.99 7.38 -6.51
CA VAL A 296 12.96 7.21 -5.40
C VAL A 296 14.39 7.55 -5.81
N ALA A 297 14.75 7.31 -7.07
CA ALA A 297 16.09 7.62 -7.59
C ALA A 297 16.38 9.14 -7.62
N ASP A 298 15.35 9.97 -7.76
CA ASP A 298 15.42 11.43 -7.74
C ASP A 298 15.22 12.01 -6.33
N GLY A 299 14.81 11.16 -5.38
CA GLY A 299 14.61 11.51 -4.00
C GLY A 299 15.93 11.85 -3.28
N ASN A 300 15.83 12.53 -2.15
CA ASN A 300 17.00 12.95 -1.38
C ASN A 300 16.73 12.97 0.12
N SER A 301 17.65 12.41 0.88
CA SER A 301 17.72 12.56 2.33
C SER A 301 19.14 12.79 2.81
N THR A 302 19.29 13.24 4.05
CA THR A 302 20.57 13.37 4.74
C THR A 302 20.57 12.55 6.02
N ILE A 303 21.73 12.02 6.40
CA ILE A 303 21.92 11.44 7.72
C ILE A 303 22.39 12.56 8.66
N VAL A 304 21.68 12.72 9.75
CA VAL A 304 21.91 13.77 10.74
C VAL A 304 22.14 13.16 12.11
N SER A 305 23.03 13.75 12.90
CA SER A 305 23.12 13.47 14.33
C SER A 305 22.87 14.73 15.17
N ILE A 306 22.33 14.53 16.37
CA ILE A 306 22.03 15.62 17.31
C ILE A 306 22.31 15.19 18.75
N GLY A 307 22.73 16.10 19.61
CA GLY A 307 22.83 15.82 21.04
C GLY A 307 21.46 15.57 21.65
N ILE A 308 21.37 14.72 22.67
CA ILE A 308 20.08 14.33 23.34
C ILE A 308 19.34 15.52 23.97
N ASN A 309 20.01 16.67 24.12
CA ASN A 309 19.41 17.93 24.57
C ASN A 309 18.87 18.80 23.42
N GLY A 310 18.84 18.28 22.17
CA GLY A 310 18.39 19.00 20.99
C GLY A 310 19.42 19.98 20.39
N ASN A 311 20.65 20.00 20.87
CA ASN A 311 21.73 20.89 20.40
C ASN A 311 22.78 20.13 19.59
N ASP A 312 23.76 20.90 19.02
CA ASP A 312 24.89 20.35 18.29
C ASP A 312 24.49 19.41 17.14
N ARG A 313 23.56 19.89 16.29
CA ARG A 313 23.14 19.18 15.09
C ARG A 313 24.26 19.13 14.06
N ARG A 314 24.53 17.94 13.52
CA ARG A 314 25.57 17.68 12.51
C ARG A 314 25.00 16.91 11.35
N THR A 315 25.42 17.24 10.12
CA THR A 315 25.21 16.42 8.95
C THR A 315 26.35 15.40 8.87
N GLU A 316 26.03 14.13 9.05
CA GLU A 316 26.99 13.04 9.01
C GLU A 316 27.20 12.53 7.57
N VAL A 317 26.10 12.38 6.80
CA VAL A 317 26.14 12.00 5.39
C VAL A 317 25.20 12.89 4.59
N GLY A 318 25.75 13.63 3.66
CA GLY A 318 25.03 14.46 2.69
C GLY A 318 24.99 13.82 1.30
N GLY A 319 24.75 14.65 0.28
CA GLY A 319 24.69 14.24 -1.13
C GLY A 319 23.33 13.67 -1.55
N THR A 320 23.22 13.26 -2.81
CA THR A 320 22.00 12.79 -3.45
C THR A 320 21.56 11.39 -3.00
N GLY A 321 20.30 11.03 -3.26
CA GLY A 321 19.71 9.73 -2.99
C GLY A 321 19.05 9.61 -1.61
N VAL A 322 18.12 8.69 -1.50
CA VAL A 322 17.32 8.42 -0.28
C VAL A 322 18.13 7.50 0.64
N LYS A 323 18.71 8.07 1.68
CA LYS A 323 19.49 7.37 2.73
C LYS A 323 18.57 7.09 3.90
N THR A 324 18.51 5.84 4.34
CA THR A 324 17.63 5.36 5.41
C THR A 324 18.39 4.47 6.39
N PHE A 325 17.81 4.15 7.54
CA PHE A 325 18.32 3.23 8.54
C PHE A 325 19.76 3.53 9.00
N PRO A 326 20.08 4.77 9.41
CA PRO A 326 21.43 5.08 9.89
C PRO A 326 21.70 4.43 11.24
N GLN A 327 22.91 3.88 11.41
CA GLN A 327 23.35 3.30 12.67
C GLN A 327 24.86 3.52 12.86
N TYR A 328 25.28 3.75 14.10
CA TYR A 328 26.69 3.67 14.45
C TYR A 328 27.15 2.20 14.48
N VAL A 329 27.95 1.80 13.52
CA VAL A 329 28.58 0.47 13.46
C VAL A 329 29.78 0.39 14.39
N THR A 330 30.51 1.49 14.48
CA THR A 330 31.57 1.75 15.46
C THR A 330 31.45 3.19 15.96
N ASN A 331 32.31 3.60 16.90
CA ASN A 331 32.35 5.00 17.37
C ASN A 331 32.58 6.05 16.25
N SER A 332 33.11 5.64 15.10
CA SER A 332 33.49 6.54 14.00
C SER A 332 32.94 6.15 12.64
N THR A 333 32.28 4.98 12.54
CA THR A 333 31.74 4.48 11.28
C THR A 333 30.23 4.39 11.39
N ILE A 334 29.53 5.03 10.45
CA ILE A 334 28.08 4.98 10.31
C ILE A 334 27.77 4.06 9.13
N GLY A 335 26.83 3.14 9.35
CA GLY A 335 26.19 2.33 8.32
C GLY A 335 24.84 2.93 7.95
N TYR A 336 24.44 2.79 6.69
CA TYR A 336 23.13 3.19 6.19
C TYR A 336 22.76 2.45 4.91
N HIS A 337 21.50 2.46 4.58
CA HIS A 337 20.97 1.98 3.30
C HIS A 337 20.75 3.16 2.36
N LEU A 338 21.19 3.05 1.12
CA LEU A 338 20.79 3.92 0.02
C LEU A 338 19.69 3.20 -0.75
N LYS A 339 18.48 3.77 -0.74
CA LYS A 339 17.27 3.18 -1.30
C LYS A 339 17.09 3.58 -2.76
N GLY A 340 16.85 2.60 -3.62
CA GLY A 340 16.52 2.77 -5.04
C GLY A 340 17.63 3.29 -5.95
N GLY A 341 17.38 3.18 -7.25
CA GLY A 341 18.32 3.58 -8.30
C GLY A 341 19.52 2.63 -8.48
N ASP A 342 20.40 2.98 -9.41
CA ASP A 342 21.53 2.12 -9.82
C ASP A 342 22.57 1.88 -8.72
N LYS A 343 22.55 2.67 -7.66
CA LYS A 343 23.49 2.61 -6.54
C LYS A 343 22.85 2.15 -5.24
N GLU A 344 21.69 1.52 -5.33
CA GLU A 344 21.04 0.95 -4.16
C GLU A 344 21.95 -0.02 -3.42
N GLY A 345 21.97 0.01 -2.09
CA GLY A 345 22.75 -0.92 -1.30
C GLY A 345 23.14 -0.44 0.09
N LEU A 346 24.03 -1.23 0.71
CA LEU A 346 24.65 -0.94 2.01
C LEU A 346 25.86 -0.04 1.85
N TYR A 347 25.95 0.96 2.70
CA TYR A 347 27.06 1.90 2.76
C TYR A 347 27.63 2.03 4.16
N LEU A 348 28.95 2.12 4.25
CA LEU A 348 29.64 2.53 5.46
C LEU A 348 30.44 3.81 5.18
N THR A 349 30.49 4.72 6.16
CA THR A 349 31.23 6.00 6.02
C THR A 349 32.74 5.84 5.89
N ASN A 350 33.29 4.65 6.10
CA ASN A 350 34.70 4.31 5.81
C ASN A 350 34.97 4.04 4.33
N GLY A 351 33.95 4.15 3.47
CA GLY A 351 34.05 3.92 2.01
C GLY A 351 33.64 2.52 1.53
N THR A 352 33.27 1.62 2.43
CA THR A 352 32.72 0.32 2.06
C THR A 352 31.33 0.49 1.43
N TYR A 353 31.09 -0.23 0.33
CA TYR A 353 29.83 -0.24 -0.37
C TYR A 353 29.54 -1.62 -0.96
N VAL A 354 28.29 -2.07 -0.82
CA VAL A 354 27.78 -3.29 -1.44
C VAL A 354 26.49 -2.96 -2.19
N ASN A 355 26.53 -3.18 -3.53
CA ASN A 355 25.35 -3.05 -4.36
C ASN A 355 24.44 -4.25 -4.11
N THR A 356 23.28 -4.01 -3.48
CA THR A 356 22.31 -5.05 -3.16
C THR A 356 20.95 -4.42 -2.87
N THR A 357 19.89 -5.04 -3.36
CA THR A 357 18.51 -4.65 -3.04
C THR A 357 18.13 -5.29 -1.72
N ILE A 358 18.04 -4.46 -0.68
CA ILE A 358 17.72 -4.89 0.68
C ILE A 358 16.81 -3.86 1.36
N ARG A 359 16.29 -4.24 2.53
CA ARG A 359 15.53 -3.33 3.42
C ARG A 359 16.00 -3.49 4.86
N SER A 360 15.75 -2.46 5.65
CA SER A 360 15.89 -2.44 7.11
C SER A 360 17.17 -3.06 7.66
N PRO A 361 18.38 -2.67 7.18
CA PRO A 361 19.62 -3.21 7.73
C PRO A 361 19.79 -2.80 9.19
N SER A 362 20.28 -3.73 10.02
CA SER A 362 20.70 -3.49 11.38
C SER A 362 22.05 -4.18 11.64
N TRP A 363 23.01 -3.44 12.20
CA TRP A 363 24.33 -3.96 12.52
C TRP A 363 24.41 -4.43 13.97
N SER A 364 25.17 -5.50 14.19
CA SER A 364 25.47 -5.99 15.54
C SER A 364 26.26 -4.93 16.33
N THR A 365 26.09 -4.93 17.66
CA THR A 365 26.76 -3.97 18.55
C THR A 365 28.29 -4.06 18.54
N ASP A 366 28.84 -5.24 18.21
CA ASP A 366 30.27 -5.46 18.05
C ASP A 366 30.81 -5.06 16.65
N GLY A 367 29.90 -4.60 15.76
CA GLY A 367 30.22 -4.13 14.41
C GLY A 367 30.67 -5.20 13.43
N LYS A 368 30.47 -6.50 13.73
CA LYS A 368 30.95 -7.59 12.87
C LYS A 368 29.92 -8.10 11.86
N TYR A 369 28.63 -8.00 12.18
CA TYR A 369 27.55 -8.55 11.37
C TYR A 369 26.53 -7.49 11.02
N VAL A 370 25.75 -7.76 9.97
CA VAL A 370 24.56 -7.03 9.57
C VAL A 370 23.46 -8.03 9.28
N VAL A 371 22.25 -7.75 9.73
CA VAL A 371 21.02 -8.44 9.37
C VAL A 371 20.14 -7.50 8.54
N TYR A 372 19.47 -8.03 7.52
CA TYR A 372 18.56 -7.28 6.67
C TYR A 372 17.55 -8.21 6.01
N GLU A 373 16.53 -7.63 5.44
CA GLU A 373 15.55 -8.36 4.65
C GLU A 373 15.77 -8.18 3.15
N LYS A 374 15.50 -9.23 2.39
CA LYS A 374 15.30 -9.20 0.94
C LYS A 374 13.83 -9.45 0.66
N ALA A 375 13.23 -8.53 -0.05
CA ALA A 375 11.82 -8.54 -0.33
C ALA A 375 11.58 -8.42 -1.84
N VAL A 376 10.57 -9.14 -2.33
CA VAL A 376 10.07 -8.98 -3.69
C VAL A 376 8.68 -8.39 -3.59
N TRP A 377 8.54 -7.16 -4.07
CA TRP A 377 7.24 -6.47 -4.10
C TRP A 377 6.37 -7.04 -5.21
N SER A 378 5.15 -7.39 -4.84
CA SER A 378 4.12 -7.81 -5.78
C SER A 378 2.75 -7.68 -5.12
N ILE A 379 1.69 -7.55 -5.91
CA ILE A 379 0.36 -7.88 -5.40
C ILE A 379 0.33 -9.39 -5.18
N ARG A 380 -0.14 -9.79 -4.02
CA ARG A 380 -0.14 -11.19 -3.64
C ARG A 380 -1.11 -12.00 -4.51
N PRO A 381 -0.75 -13.24 -4.86
CA PRO A 381 -1.53 -14.03 -5.81
C PRO A 381 -2.90 -14.45 -5.25
N LEU A 382 -3.82 -14.69 -6.17
CA LEU A 382 -5.15 -15.24 -5.94
C LEU A 382 -5.14 -16.46 -5.02
N PHE A 383 -6.13 -16.55 -4.13
CA PHE A 383 -6.39 -17.70 -3.27
C PHE A 383 -5.26 -18.11 -2.33
N LYS A 384 -4.28 -17.28 -2.10
CA LYS A 384 -3.38 -17.51 -1.01
C LYS A 384 -4.17 -17.29 0.29
N GLU A 385 -4.45 -18.36 1.00
CA GLU A 385 -5.00 -18.27 2.34
C GLU A 385 -4.02 -17.51 3.20
N LEU A 386 -4.50 -16.53 3.95
CA LEU A 386 -3.61 -15.73 4.73
C LEU A 386 -4.05 -15.59 6.17
N TYR A 387 -5.32 -15.25 6.47
CA TYR A 387 -5.54 -14.66 7.77
C TYR A 387 -6.90 -14.92 8.38
N SER A 388 -6.91 -14.87 9.71
CA SER A 388 -8.10 -14.84 10.54
C SER A 388 -7.92 -13.74 11.60
N TRP A 389 -8.08 -12.47 11.23
CA TRP A 389 -8.02 -11.34 12.19
C TRP A 389 -9.23 -11.27 13.10
N ASP A 390 -10.37 -11.57 12.54
CA ASP A 390 -11.63 -11.70 13.27
C ASP A 390 -12.04 -13.16 13.22
N SER A 391 -12.26 -13.79 14.37
CA SER A 391 -12.65 -15.20 14.44
C SER A 391 -13.95 -15.54 13.72
N GLU A 392 -14.75 -14.52 13.38
CA GLU A 392 -15.98 -14.67 12.61
C GLU A 392 -15.77 -14.68 11.10
N TRP A 393 -14.53 -14.39 10.60
CA TRP A 393 -14.21 -14.21 9.20
C TRP A 393 -13.01 -15.04 8.78
N ASP A 394 -13.00 -15.48 7.51
CA ASP A 394 -11.80 -15.89 6.80
C ASP A 394 -11.34 -14.74 5.89
N TYR A 395 -10.04 -14.49 5.86
CA TYR A 395 -9.45 -13.43 5.03
C TYR A 395 -8.56 -14.05 3.97
N ARG A 396 -8.69 -13.56 2.73
CA ARG A 396 -7.90 -14.05 1.60
C ARG A 396 -7.51 -12.94 0.68
N PHE A 397 -6.40 -13.13 -0.02
CA PHE A 397 -5.95 -12.19 -1.03
C PHE A 397 -6.45 -12.59 -2.41
N THR A 398 -6.62 -11.56 -3.26
CA THR A 398 -7.02 -11.71 -4.65
C THR A 398 -6.31 -10.69 -5.52
N ASP A 399 -6.48 -10.76 -6.82
CA ASP A 399 -6.17 -9.67 -7.74
C ASP A 399 -7.09 -8.48 -7.53
N ILE A 400 -6.82 -7.39 -8.24
CA ILE A 400 -7.41 -6.10 -7.94
C ILE A 400 -8.88 -6.05 -8.32
N PHE A 401 -9.66 -5.30 -7.54
CA PHE A 401 -11.09 -5.08 -7.74
C PHE A 401 -11.90 -6.37 -7.89
N PRO A 402 -11.85 -7.29 -6.93
CA PRO A 402 -12.65 -8.48 -7.00
C PRO A 402 -14.15 -8.15 -6.98
N GLN A 403 -14.91 -8.81 -7.84
CA GLN A 403 -16.38 -8.65 -7.93
C GLN A 403 -17.03 -10.02 -8.11
N LEU A 404 -18.12 -10.24 -7.39
CA LEU A 404 -18.83 -11.51 -7.36
C LEU A 404 -20.05 -11.46 -8.26
N SER A 405 -20.25 -12.51 -9.06
CA SER A 405 -21.47 -12.73 -9.85
C SER A 405 -22.56 -13.47 -9.06
N SER A 406 -23.78 -13.43 -9.58
CA SER A 406 -24.89 -14.28 -9.11
C SER A 406 -24.67 -15.77 -9.38
N ASN A 407 -23.66 -16.14 -10.17
CA ASN A 407 -23.33 -17.51 -10.59
C ASN A 407 -22.00 -17.96 -9.97
N ASP A 408 -21.65 -17.48 -8.78
CA ASP A 408 -20.50 -17.90 -7.97
C ASP A 408 -19.14 -17.74 -8.65
N ARG A 409 -19.03 -16.79 -9.58
CA ARG A 409 -17.77 -16.44 -10.24
C ARG A 409 -17.25 -15.09 -9.78
N VAL A 410 -15.95 -15.00 -9.59
CA VAL A 410 -15.28 -13.74 -9.27
C VAL A 410 -14.62 -13.18 -10.52
N ALA A 411 -14.88 -11.90 -10.80
CA ALA A 411 -14.15 -11.13 -11.80
C ALA A 411 -13.11 -10.26 -11.12
N VAL A 412 -11.95 -10.12 -11.74
CA VAL A 412 -10.80 -9.33 -11.24
C VAL A 412 -10.14 -8.55 -12.38
N THR A 413 -9.42 -7.50 -12.00
CA THR A 413 -8.41 -6.90 -12.86
C THR A 413 -7.13 -7.71 -12.70
N GLU A 414 -6.78 -8.49 -13.71
CA GLU A 414 -5.52 -9.22 -13.77
C GLU A 414 -4.42 -8.27 -14.19
N ARG A 415 -3.38 -8.11 -13.37
CA ARG A 415 -2.25 -7.17 -13.53
C ARG A 415 -2.59 -5.69 -13.32
N GLN A 416 -1.61 -4.98 -12.79
CA GLN A 416 -1.72 -3.59 -12.36
C GLN A 416 -1.20 -2.57 -13.35
N LEU A 417 -0.43 -3.00 -14.34
CA LEU A 417 0.23 -2.10 -15.29
C LEU A 417 -0.56 -1.92 -16.57
N GLY A 418 -0.19 -0.95 -17.38
CA GLY A 418 -0.89 -0.38 -18.52
C GLY A 418 -1.64 -1.31 -19.47
N ASN A 419 -1.31 -2.59 -19.52
CA ASN A 419 -2.02 -3.59 -20.31
C ASN A 419 -2.76 -4.64 -19.45
N SER A 420 -3.34 -4.20 -18.34
CA SER A 420 -4.17 -5.04 -17.50
C SER A 420 -5.37 -5.63 -18.24
N SER A 421 -5.80 -6.80 -17.79
CA SER A 421 -6.86 -7.60 -18.41
C SER A 421 -8.01 -7.83 -17.42
N ILE A 422 -9.16 -8.25 -17.91
CA ILE A 422 -10.25 -8.77 -17.08
C ILE A 422 -10.22 -10.29 -17.14
N ALA A 423 -10.11 -10.91 -15.99
CA ALA A 423 -10.20 -12.35 -15.81
C ALA A 423 -11.35 -12.70 -14.87
N THR A 424 -11.87 -13.91 -15.02
CA THR A 424 -12.84 -14.50 -14.10
C THR A 424 -12.35 -15.85 -13.63
N PHE A 425 -12.77 -16.25 -12.45
CA PHE A 425 -12.49 -17.58 -11.92
C PHE A 425 -13.68 -18.10 -11.14
N ASP A 426 -13.82 -19.41 -11.16
CA ASP A 426 -14.76 -20.15 -10.34
C ASP A 426 -14.18 -20.34 -8.94
N LEU A 427 -14.98 -20.17 -7.90
CA LEU A 427 -14.53 -20.32 -6.53
C LEU A 427 -14.19 -21.77 -6.16
N GLU A 428 -14.84 -22.75 -6.81
CA GLU A 428 -14.63 -24.16 -6.52
C GLU A 428 -13.36 -24.70 -7.18
N ASP A 429 -13.25 -24.55 -8.50
CA ASP A 429 -12.14 -25.12 -9.28
C ASP A 429 -10.95 -24.16 -9.42
N ARG A 430 -11.16 -22.87 -9.11
CA ARG A 430 -10.14 -21.81 -9.17
C ARG A 430 -9.51 -21.64 -10.56
N HIS A 431 -10.20 -22.07 -11.59
CA HIS A 431 -9.74 -21.93 -12.96
C HIS A 431 -9.94 -20.50 -13.46
N ALA A 432 -8.86 -19.79 -13.71
CA ALA A 432 -8.92 -18.45 -14.28
C ALA A 432 -9.22 -18.51 -15.77
N SER A 433 -10.22 -17.75 -16.22
CA SER A 433 -10.56 -17.55 -17.62
C SER A 433 -10.42 -16.09 -17.99
N LEU A 434 -9.68 -15.82 -19.08
CA LEU A 434 -9.52 -14.46 -19.59
C LEU A 434 -10.77 -14.03 -20.33
N VAL A 435 -11.40 -12.95 -19.88
CA VAL A 435 -12.62 -12.38 -20.51
C VAL A 435 -12.25 -11.29 -21.51
N TYR A 436 -11.32 -10.44 -21.17
CA TYR A 436 -10.86 -9.34 -22.03
C TYR A 436 -9.37 -9.12 -21.88
N LYS A 437 -8.72 -8.90 -23.02
CA LYS A 437 -7.32 -8.46 -23.11
C LYS A 437 -7.20 -7.34 -24.17
N PRO A 438 -6.28 -6.39 -24.00
CA PRO A 438 -6.17 -5.21 -24.85
C PRO A 438 -5.47 -5.51 -26.19
N ASN A 439 -5.90 -6.52 -26.93
CA ASN A 439 -5.35 -6.89 -28.23
C ASN A 439 -6.39 -6.93 -29.35
N ASP A 440 -7.63 -6.56 -29.07
CA ASP A 440 -8.69 -6.51 -30.08
C ASP A 440 -8.64 -5.20 -30.87
N THR A 441 -7.94 -5.24 -32.00
CA THR A 441 -7.77 -4.09 -32.91
C THR A 441 -9.05 -3.64 -33.61
N SER A 442 -10.12 -4.41 -33.51
CA SER A 442 -11.46 -3.99 -34.00
C SER A 442 -12.09 -2.94 -33.08
N LEU A 443 -11.75 -2.97 -31.81
CA LEU A 443 -12.26 -2.07 -30.77
C LEU A 443 -11.28 -0.98 -30.39
N ILE A 444 -9.95 -1.25 -30.42
CA ILE A 444 -8.91 -0.40 -29.87
C ILE A 444 -7.85 -0.10 -30.93
N ASP A 445 -7.41 1.14 -31.00
CA ASP A 445 -6.28 1.56 -31.82
C ASP A 445 -4.97 0.90 -31.32
N THR A 446 -4.18 0.34 -32.25
CA THR A 446 -2.92 -0.33 -31.94
C THR A 446 -1.90 0.57 -31.23
N THR A 447 -1.97 1.88 -31.46
CA THR A 447 -1.10 2.84 -30.78
C THR A 447 -1.44 2.94 -29.29
N LEU A 448 -2.72 2.93 -28.92
CA LEU A 448 -3.15 2.90 -27.50
C LEU A 448 -2.63 1.64 -26.81
N ILE A 449 -2.65 0.50 -27.49
CA ILE A 449 -2.10 -0.76 -26.95
C ILE A 449 -0.58 -0.63 -26.75
N GLY A 450 0.14 -0.11 -27.76
CA GLY A 450 1.59 0.05 -27.70
C GLY A 450 2.08 1.06 -26.66
N GLU A 451 1.26 2.05 -26.33
CA GLU A 451 1.55 3.06 -25.30
C GLU A 451 1.07 2.66 -23.89
N GLY A 452 0.52 1.45 -23.69
CA GLY A 452 -0.01 1.02 -22.40
C GLY A 452 -1.33 1.71 -22.00
N LEU A 453 -2.02 2.36 -22.93
CA LEU A 453 -3.23 3.15 -22.67
C LEU A 453 -4.53 2.36 -22.83
N ALA A 454 -4.45 1.06 -23.02
CA ALA A 454 -5.59 0.18 -23.30
C ALA A 454 -5.84 -0.87 -22.20
N GLY A 455 -5.27 -0.71 -21.03
CA GLY A 455 -5.49 -1.61 -19.91
C GLY A 455 -6.95 -1.62 -19.45
N ALA A 456 -7.46 -2.80 -19.11
CA ALA A 456 -8.79 -2.99 -18.56
C ALA A 456 -8.75 -3.04 -17.04
N TYR A 457 -9.77 -2.49 -16.37
CA TYR A 457 -9.80 -2.39 -14.91
C TYR A 457 -11.22 -2.28 -14.35
N ASN A 458 -11.36 -2.63 -13.06
CA ASN A 458 -12.57 -2.51 -12.28
C ASN A 458 -13.78 -3.17 -12.92
N PRO A 459 -13.81 -4.51 -13.01
CA PRO A 459 -14.96 -5.22 -13.54
C PRO A 459 -16.18 -5.09 -12.61
N SER A 460 -17.38 -5.17 -13.18
CA SER A 460 -18.64 -5.33 -12.45
C SER A 460 -19.55 -6.25 -13.22
N TRP A 461 -20.17 -7.21 -12.53
CA TRP A 461 -21.10 -8.17 -13.14
C TRP A 461 -22.48 -7.56 -13.37
N SER A 462 -23.12 -7.98 -14.44
CA SER A 462 -24.57 -7.81 -14.58
C SER A 462 -25.31 -8.70 -13.57
N PRO A 463 -26.53 -8.32 -13.15
CA PRO A 463 -27.31 -9.10 -12.16
C PRO A 463 -27.60 -10.56 -12.57
N ASP A 464 -27.67 -10.83 -13.86
CA ASP A 464 -27.87 -12.18 -14.42
C ASP A 464 -26.56 -12.98 -14.55
N GLY A 465 -25.41 -12.37 -14.30
CA GLY A 465 -24.09 -13.01 -14.42
C GLY A 465 -23.63 -13.26 -15.86
N GLU A 466 -24.35 -12.75 -16.87
CA GLU A 466 -24.04 -13.01 -18.28
C GLU A 466 -23.06 -11.98 -18.88
N TRP A 467 -22.95 -10.80 -18.28
CA TRP A 467 -22.11 -9.70 -18.74
C TRP A 467 -21.20 -9.15 -17.66
N ILE A 468 -20.06 -8.63 -18.09
CA ILE A 468 -19.13 -7.87 -17.26
C ILE A 468 -18.91 -6.50 -17.91
N VAL A 469 -19.10 -5.44 -17.15
CA VAL A 469 -18.72 -4.08 -17.54
C VAL A 469 -17.39 -3.71 -16.87
N PHE A 470 -16.52 -2.97 -17.57
CA PHE A 470 -15.19 -2.58 -17.05
C PHE A 470 -14.73 -1.29 -17.72
N GLY A 471 -13.78 -0.61 -17.07
CA GLY A 471 -13.09 0.52 -17.67
C GLY A 471 -11.92 0.07 -18.55
N VAL A 472 -11.60 0.85 -19.57
CA VAL A 472 -10.39 0.67 -20.40
C VAL A 472 -9.67 2.00 -20.52
N GLY A 473 -8.36 2.02 -20.27
CA GLY A 473 -7.54 3.23 -20.33
C GLY A 473 -6.22 3.07 -19.57
N ALA A 474 -5.52 4.17 -19.36
CA ALA A 474 -4.23 4.23 -18.67
C ALA A 474 -4.42 4.38 -17.15
N TRP A 475 -5.21 3.53 -16.52
CA TRP A 475 -5.63 3.73 -15.13
C TRP A 475 -4.46 3.78 -14.14
N PHE A 476 -3.47 2.93 -14.28
CA PHE A 476 -2.33 2.88 -13.36
C PHE A 476 -1.26 3.97 -13.63
N GLU A 477 -1.17 4.46 -14.86
CA GLU A 477 -0.14 5.42 -15.26
C GLU A 477 -0.65 6.86 -15.34
N ALA A 478 -1.90 7.04 -15.77
CA ALA A 478 -2.44 8.35 -16.08
C ALA A 478 -3.97 8.42 -15.85
N ARG A 479 -4.45 7.77 -14.79
CA ARG A 479 -5.89 7.61 -14.48
C ARG A 479 -6.67 8.90 -14.27
N ASP A 480 -6.00 9.99 -14.07
CA ASP A 480 -6.58 11.29 -13.71
C ASP A 480 -6.67 12.27 -14.86
N TRP A 481 -6.03 12.00 -16.00
CA TRP A 481 -5.96 12.95 -17.11
C TRP A 481 -6.03 12.34 -18.52
N ARG A 482 -5.75 11.04 -18.68
CA ARG A 482 -5.88 10.35 -19.96
C ARG A 482 -7.32 9.91 -20.22
N GLY A 483 -7.66 9.79 -21.51
CA GLY A 483 -8.94 9.24 -21.92
C GLY A 483 -9.20 7.86 -21.37
N GLY A 484 -10.45 7.58 -21.06
CA GLY A 484 -10.92 6.28 -20.61
C GLY A 484 -12.29 5.96 -21.17
N TRP A 485 -12.62 4.68 -21.27
CA TRP A 485 -13.84 4.19 -21.91
C TRP A 485 -14.50 3.11 -21.08
N ILE A 486 -15.80 2.98 -21.23
CA ILE A 486 -16.55 1.89 -20.61
C ILE A 486 -16.89 0.87 -21.68
N LEU A 487 -16.46 -0.37 -21.44
CA LEU A 487 -16.76 -1.51 -22.28
C LEU A 487 -17.59 -2.52 -21.46
N ARG A 488 -18.35 -3.37 -22.18
CA ARG A 488 -18.87 -4.61 -21.60
C ARG A 488 -18.52 -5.80 -22.48
N SER A 489 -18.38 -6.94 -21.85
CA SER A 489 -18.14 -8.23 -22.50
C SER A 489 -19.08 -9.28 -21.95
N THR A 490 -19.41 -10.27 -22.77
CA THR A 490 -20.04 -11.50 -22.25
C THR A 490 -19.11 -12.17 -21.23
N ALA A 491 -19.67 -12.87 -20.27
CA ALA A 491 -18.91 -13.53 -19.20
C ALA A 491 -17.82 -14.50 -19.69
N ASN A 492 -17.98 -15.03 -20.90
CA ASN A 492 -17.01 -15.93 -21.54
C ASN A 492 -16.08 -15.22 -22.55
N GLY A 493 -16.14 -13.90 -22.66
CA GLY A 493 -15.30 -13.12 -23.56
C GLY A 493 -15.61 -13.24 -25.06
N SER A 494 -16.72 -13.89 -25.44
CA SER A 494 -17.03 -14.14 -26.86
C SER A 494 -17.52 -12.92 -27.62
N HIS A 495 -18.01 -11.91 -26.93
CA HIS A 495 -18.48 -10.65 -27.50
C HIS A 495 -18.18 -9.48 -26.60
N THR A 496 -17.55 -8.44 -27.14
CA THR A 496 -17.20 -7.21 -26.43
C THR A 496 -17.66 -5.99 -27.22
N GLU A 497 -18.24 -5.00 -26.54
CA GLU A 497 -18.65 -3.73 -27.15
C GLU A 497 -18.34 -2.53 -26.28
N VAL A 498 -18.15 -1.37 -26.91
CA VAL A 498 -17.92 -0.09 -26.22
C VAL A 498 -19.28 0.55 -25.91
N LEU A 499 -19.47 0.96 -24.64
CA LEU A 499 -20.72 1.59 -24.20
C LEU A 499 -20.69 3.14 -24.40
N THR A 500 -19.63 3.81 -24.04
CA THR A 500 -19.54 5.28 -23.99
C THR A 500 -19.16 5.93 -25.31
N THR A 501 -18.62 5.21 -26.27
CA THR A 501 -18.34 5.64 -27.65
C THR A 501 -18.32 4.46 -28.58
N SER A 502 -18.41 4.67 -29.89
CA SER A 502 -18.42 3.59 -30.87
C SER A 502 -17.05 2.96 -31.16
N LYS A 503 -15.97 3.70 -30.88
CA LYS A 503 -14.58 3.25 -31.08
C LYS A 503 -13.59 4.06 -30.21
N LEU A 504 -12.50 3.41 -29.84
CA LEU A 504 -11.36 4.01 -29.15
C LEU A 504 -10.32 4.44 -30.16
N PHE A 505 -10.30 5.73 -30.54
CA PHE A 505 -9.35 6.27 -31.52
C PHE A 505 -8.51 7.40 -30.96
N ILE A 506 -7.22 7.41 -31.27
CA ILE A 506 -6.28 8.50 -30.97
C ILE A 506 -6.66 9.83 -31.62
N ASN A 507 -7.35 9.80 -32.78
CA ASN A 507 -7.66 10.99 -33.56
C ASN A 507 -8.94 11.74 -33.14
N GLN A 508 -9.54 11.42 -32.00
CA GLN A 508 -10.63 12.24 -31.47
C GLN A 508 -10.07 13.51 -30.83
N THR A 509 -10.75 14.61 -30.98
CA THR A 509 -10.30 15.91 -30.48
C THR A 509 -10.55 16.10 -28.99
N LYS A 510 -11.37 15.26 -28.38
CA LYS A 510 -11.70 15.31 -26.96
C LYS A 510 -12.09 13.92 -26.47
N TYR A 511 -11.38 13.41 -25.47
CA TYR A 511 -11.72 12.18 -24.74
C TYR A 511 -12.13 12.53 -23.32
N LEU A 512 -13.21 11.93 -22.84
CA LEU A 512 -13.54 11.98 -21.41
C LEU A 512 -12.74 10.93 -20.67
N ASN A 513 -12.26 11.27 -19.48
CA ASN A 513 -11.67 10.32 -18.57
C ASN A 513 -12.80 9.59 -17.85
N THR A 514 -13.31 8.52 -18.44
CA THR A 514 -14.37 7.68 -17.88
C THR A 514 -13.77 6.41 -17.27
N GLY A 515 -14.40 5.88 -16.21
CA GLY A 515 -13.93 4.64 -15.59
C GLY A 515 -14.81 4.18 -14.43
N PHE A 516 -14.41 3.07 -13.84
CA PHE A 516 -15.05 2.49 -12.65
C PHE A 516 -16.55 2.27 -12.79
N PRO A 517 -16.98 1.45 -13.76
CA PRO A 517 -18.39 1.21 -14.01
C PRO A 517 -19.00 0.23 -13.01
N SER A 518 -20.31 0.34 -12.77
CA SER A 518 -21.12 -0.63 -12.05
C SER A 518 -22.49 -0.77 -12.70
N PHE A 519 -22.99 -2.01 -12.87
CA PHE A 519 -24.34 -2.27 -13.36
C PHE A 519 -25.40 -1.84 -12.33
N SER A 520 -26.52 -1.36 -12.83
CA SER A 520 -27.74 -1.22 -12.03
C SER A 520 -28.33 -2.59 -11.66
N HIS A 521 -29.12 -2.61 -10.58
CA HIS A 521 -29.78 -3.83 -10.09
C HIS A 521 -30.67 -4.52 -11.13
N ASP A 522 -31.26 -3.79 -12.06
CA ASP A 522 -32.09 -4.31 -13.16
C ASP A 522 -31.29 -4.66 -14.43
N GLY A 523 -29.98 -4.47 -14.43
CA GLY A 523 -29.08 -4.76 -15.54
C GLY A 523 -29.21 -3.85 -16.76
N LYS A 524 -30.05 -2.80 -16.70
CA LYS A 524 -30.34 -1.95 -17.87
C LYS A 524 -29.45 -0.74 -17.98
N LYS A 525 -28.81 -0.33 -16.89
CA LYS A 525 -27.99 0.87 -16.81
C LYS A 525 -26.61 0.56 -16.24
N VAL A 526 -25.67 1.45 -16.54
CA VAL A 526 -24.33 1.43 -15.95
C VAL A 526 -24.02 2.80 -15.40
N VAL A 527 -23.69 2.89 -14.10
CA VAL A 527 -23.12 4.09 -13.50
C VAL A 527 -21.60 4.06 -13.66
N TYR A 528 -21.01 5.21 -13.91
CA TYR A 528 -19.55 5.33 -14.07
C TYR A 528 -19.08 6.76 -13.69
N ARG A 529 -17.78 6.88 -13.44
CA ARG A 529 -17.17 8.18 -13.15
C ARG A 529 -16.75 8.90 -14.44
N VAL A 530 -16.74 10.25 -14.36
CA VAL A 530 -16.07 11.14 -15.32
C VAL A 530 -15.21 12.15 -14.56
N TRP A 531 -13.94 12.32 -14.96
CA TRP A 531 -13.00 13.26 -14.33
C TRP A 531 -12.47 14.33 -15.31
N GLY A 532 -13.26 14.68 -16.31
CA GLY A 532 -12.94 15.72 -17.29
C GLY A 532 -12.47 15.16 -18.62
N ALA A 533 -11.84 15.99 -19.43
CA ALA A 533 -11.42 15.68 -20.80
C ALA A 533 -9.90 15.58 -20.92
N GLU A 534 -9.41 14.62 -21.73
CA GLU A 534 -7.99 14.41 -21.98
C GLU A 534 -7.28 15.66 -22.49
N THR A 535 -7.94 16.46 -23.33
CA THR A 535 -7.34 17.69 -23.91
C THR A 535 -7.20 18.83 -22.91
N ALA A 536 -7.86 18.78 -21.78
CA ALA A 536 -7.70 19.75 -20.70
C ALA A 536 -6.55 19.30 -19.79
N LYS A 537 -5.52 20.14 -19.64
CA LYS A 537 -4.33 19.82 -18.85
C LYS A 537 -4.62 19.36 -17.41
N TYR A 538 -5.74 19.80 -16.84
CA TYR A 538 -6.14 19.52 -15.47
C TYR A 538 -7.60 19.05 -15.37
N GLY A 539 -8.16 18.57 -16.48
CA GLY A 539 -9.58 18.27 -16.62
C GLY A 539 -10.43 19.53 -16.80
N ASP A 540 -11.68 19.30 -17.21
CA ASP A 540 -12.71 20.35 -17.26
C ASP A 540 -13.70 20.07 -16.13
N GLU A 541 -13.78 20.97 -15.14
CA GLU A 541 -14.65 20.81 -13.96
C GLU A 541 -16.13 20.62 -14.35
N THR A 542 -16.54 21.11 -15.50
CA THR A 542 -17.90 20.92 -16.02
C THR A 542 -18.18 19.47 -16.44
N GLU A 543 -17.12 18.67 -16.62
CA GLU A 543 -17.21 17.28 -17.06
C GLU A 543 -17.05 16.27 -15.92
N ILE A 544 -16.80 16.70 -14.67
CA ILE A 544 -16.61 15.80 -13.53
C ILE A 544 -17.93 15.31 -12.94
N GLY A 545 -17.87 14.13 -12.31
CA GLY A 545 -18.97 13.55 -11.57
C GLY A 545 -19.31 12.13 -11.98
N LEU A 546 -20.40 11.61 -11.42
CA LEU A 546 -20.96 10.34 -11.81
C LEU A 546 -21.98 10.54 -12.94
N ARG A 547 -21.94 9.65 -13.90
CA ARG A 547 -22.91 9.55 -14.97
C ARG A 547 -23.52 8.15 -15.00
N MET A 548 -24.72 8.05 -15.55
CA MET A 548 -25.41 6.79 -15.80
C MET A 548 -25.79 6.71 -17.25
N ILE A 549 -25.44 5.60 -17.91
CA ILE A 549 -25.82 5.30 -19.29
C ILE A 549 -26.89 4.21 -19.32
N ASP A 550 -27.94 4.42 -20.08
CA ASP A 550 -28.88 3.37 -20.45
C ASP A 550 -28.29 2.53 -21.57
N ILE A 551 -28.23 1.21 -21.37
CA ILE A 551 -27.50 0.30 -22.27
C ILE A 551 -28.17 0.18 -23.65
N GLU A 552 -29.49 0.20 -23.68
CA GLU A 552 -30.27 0.02 -24.91
C GLU A 552 -30.34 1.33 -25.71
N THR A 553 -30.74 2.41 -25.06
CA THR A 553 -30.94 3.71 -25.72
C THR A 553 -29.67 4.51 -25.89
N ARG A 554 -28.62 4.21 -25.13
CA ARG A 554 -27.36 4.97 -25.03
C ARG A 554 -27.54 6.39 -24.47
N GLU A 555 -28.68 6.67 -23.87
CA GLU A 555 -28.92 7.95 -23.20
C GLU A 555 -28.06 8.05 -21.93
N ILE A 556 -27.41 9.21 -21.76
CA ILE A 556 -26.54 9.48 -20.61
C ILE A 556 -27.17 10.53 -19.73
N THR A 557 -27.30 10.22 -18.44
CA THR A 557 -27.77 11.14 -17.39
C THR A 557 -26.63 11.45 -16.43
N GLN A 558 -26.41 12.73 -16.12
CA GLN A 558 -25.47 13.15 -15.10
C GLN A 558 -26.13 13.02 -13.71
N LEU A 559 -25.48 12.32 -12.77
CA LEU A 559 -25.99 12.15 -11.42
C LEU A 559 -25.38 13.15 -10.42
N THR A 560 -24.09 13.44 -10.56
CA THR A 560 -23.34 14.33 -9.69
C THR A 560 -22.39 15.23 -10.46
N SER A 561 -21.85 16.27 -9.80
CA SER A 561 -20.85 17.18 -10.37
C SER A 561 -19.61 17.34 -9.47
N GLY A 562 -19.37 16.39 -8.55
CA GLY A 562 -18.20 16.36 -7.68
C GLY A 562 -17.07 15.48 -8.22
N TRP A 563 -15.91 15.55 -7.59
CA TRP A 563 -14.79 14.62 -7.82
C TRP A 563 -15.11 13.25 -7.23
N ASP A 564 -16.03 12.55 -7.89
CA ASP A 564 -16.59 11.28 -7.45
C ASP A 564 -15.92 10.11 -8.17
N ASN A 565 -15.81 8.97 -7.46
CA ASN A 565 -15.09 7.80 -7.95
C ASN A 565 -15.69 6.50 -7.40
N LEU A 566 -15.40 5.37 -8.05
CA LEU A 566 -15.71 4.02 -7.57
C LEU A 566 -17.19 3.82 -7.19
N PRO A 567 -18.15 4.15 -8.06
CA PRO A 567 -19.55 3.93 -7.78
C PRO A 567 -19.91 2.44 -7.78
N SER A 568 -20.79 2.02 -6.85
CA SER A 568 -21.34 0.67 -6.77
C SER A 568 -22.79 0.72 -6.33
N PHE A 569 -23.69 -0.01 -7.04
CA PHE A 569 -25.10 -0.11 -6.65
C PHE A 569 -25.28 -0.98 -5.41
N SER A 570 -26.22 -0.59 -4.54
CA SER A 570 -26.67 -1.43 -3.44
C SER A 570 -27.41 -2.68 -3.96
N PRO A 571 -27.44 -3.78 -3.19
CA PRO A 571 -28.11 -5.03 -3.60
C PRO A 571 -29.60 -4.89 -3.91
N ASP A 572 -30.26 -3.92 -3.27
CA ASP A 572 -31.68 -3.59 -3.51
C ASP A 572 -31.90 -2.55 -4.64
N GLY A 573 -30.81 -1.97 -5.17
CA GLY A 573 -30.86 -0.94 -6.20
C GLY A 573 -31.30 0.44 -5.73
N GLU A 574 -31.53 0.64 -4.42
CA GLU A 574 -32.03 1.90 -3.86
C GLU A 574 -30.96 2.99 -3.79
N PHE A 575 -29.67 2.61 -3.66
CA PHE A 575 -28.57 3.54 -3.49
C PHE A 575 -27.37 3.18 -4.37
N ILE A 576 -26.54 4.18 -4.60
CA ILE A 576 -25.19 4.04 -5.16
C ILE A 576 -24.23 4.53 -4.08
N VAL A 577 -23.27 3.69 -3.65
CA VAL A 577 -22.16 4.09 -2.82
C VAL A 577 -21.02 4.54 -3.73
N PHE A 578 -20.27 5.55 -3.32
CA PHE A 578 -19.12 6.05 -4.06
C PHE A 578 -18.17 6.83 -3.15
N THR A 579 -16.98 7.12 -3.64
CA THR A 579 -15.98 7.93 -2.94
C THR A 579 -15.97 9.33 -3.51
N ARG A 580 -16.03 10.37 -2.65
CA ARG A 580 -15.97 11.79 -3.04
C ARG A 580 -14.75 12.48 -2.46
N LYS A 581 -14.01 13.21 -3.28
CA LYS A 581 -13.01 14.15 -2.79
C LYS A 581 -13.70 15.35 -2.17
N VAL A 582 -13.65 15.45 -0.85
CA VAL A 582 -14.33 16.51 -0.06
C VAL A 582 -13.40 17.68 0.25
N SER A 583 -12.09 17.46 0.21
CA SER A 583 -11.05 18.48 0.35
C SER A 583 -9.83 18.12 -0.50
N PRO A 584 -8.83 18.99 -0.65
CA PRO A 584 -7.61 18.66 -1.37
C PRO A 584 -6.90 17.39 -0.88
N THR A 585 -7.05 17.04 0.40
CA THR A 585 -6.31 15.96 1.07
C THR A 585 -7.20 14.85 1.59
N ASN A 586 -8.52 14.87 1.31
CA ASN A 586 -9.45 13.94 1.93
C ASN A 586 -10.51 13.41 0.96
N TYR A 587 -10.76 12.11 1.03
CA TYR A 587 -11.87 11.41 0.38
C TYR A 587 -12.78 10.80 1.42
N ASP A 588 -14.10 10.93 1.20
CA ASP A 588 -15.13 10.32 2.03
C ASP A 588 -16.03 9.37 1.23
N VAL A 589 -16.55 8.35 1.91
CA VAL A 589 -17.59 7.47 1.37
C VAL A 589 -18.93 8.19 1.43
N CYS A 590 -19.61 8.19 0.29
CA CYS A 590 -20.90 8.83 0.09
C CYS A 590 -21.93 7.86 -0.48
N THR A 591 -23.20 8.18 -0.31
CA THR A 591 -24.34 7.50 -1.00
C THR A 591 -25.25 8.50 -1.65
N ILE A 592 -25.90 8.07 -2.74
CA ILE A 592 -26.93 8.83 -3.47
C ILE A 592 -27.97 7.85 -4.05
N ARG A 593 -29.20 8.31 -4.26
CA ARG A 593 -30.18 7.53 -5.03
C ARG A 593 -29.87 7.58 -6.53
N PRO A 594 -30.29 6.54 -7.32
CA PRO A 594 -30.06 6.52 -8.77
C PRO A 594 -30.73 7.68 -9.54
N ASP A 595 -31.71 8.34 -8.95
CA ASP A 595 -32.35 9.55 -9.49
C ASP A 595 -31.62 10.85 -9.15
N GLY A 596 -30.46 10.77 -8.46
CA GLY A 596 -29.66 11.92 -8.03
C GLY A 596 -30.13 12.57 -6.72
N THR A 597 -31.16 12.03 -6.05
CA THR A 597 -31.66 12.55 -4.77
C THR A 597 -31.01 11.87 -3.56
N ASN A 598 -31.27 12.40 -2.36
CA ASN A 598 -30.85 11.81 -1.08
C ASN A 598 -29.33 11.57 -0.95
N PHE A 599 -28.52 12.55 -1.38
CA PHE A 599 -27.08 12.51 -1.18
C PHE A 599 -26.73 12.53 0.31
N ARG A 600 -25.79 11.66 0.75
CA ARG A 600 -25.28 11.59 2.12
C ARG A 600 -23.79 11.36 2.11
N ILE A 601 -23.08 11.95 3.07
CA ILE A 601 -21.68 11.65 3.41
C ILE A 601 -21.71 10.69 4.61
N LEU A 602 -21.10 9.52 4.48
CA LEU A 602 -21.14 8.49 5.50
C LEU A 602 -19.88 8.48 6.37
N THR A 603 -18.76 9.00 5.86
CA THR A 603 -17.49 9.08 6.60
C THR A 603 -17.02 10.52 6.71
N SER A 604 -16.21 10.81 7.72
CA SER A 604 -15.60 12.13 7.95
C SER A 604 -14.35 11.97 8.83
N SER A 605 -13.54 10.96 8.52
CA SER A 605 -12.37 10.62 9.34
C SER A 605 -11.21 11.61 9.22
N GLY A 606 -11.22 12.48 8.21
CA GLY A 606 -10.07 13.32 7.86
C GLY A 606 -8.97 12.61 7.09
N ALA A 607 -9.08 11.29 6.96
CA ALA A 607 -8.20 10.43 6.16
C ALA A 607 -8.89 10.06 4.83
N ASN A 608 -8.21 9.30 3.99
CA ASN A 608 -8.82 8.80 2.76
C ASN A 608 -9.67 7.56 3.05
N ASP A 609 -10.95 7.68 2.81
CA ASP A 609 -11.94 6.61 2.86
C ASP A 609 -12.32 6.26 1.42
N ALA A 610 -11.95 5.07 0.92
CA ALA A 610 -12.06 4.70 -0.49
C ALA A 610 -12.46 3.23 -0.71
N HIS A 611 -12.66 2.85 -1.98
CA HIS A 611 -12.96 1.48 -2.39
C HIS A 611 -14.19 0.88 -1.69
N ALA A 612 -15.24 1.70 -1.51
CA ALA A 612 -16.45 1.26 -0.85
C ALA A 612 -17.24 0.27 -1.71
N VAL A 613 -17.67 -0.84 -1.11
CA VAL A 613 -18.49 -1.88 -1.74
C VAL A 613 -19.62 -2.29 -0.83
N TRP A 614 -20.75 -2.68 -1.43
CA TRP A 614 -21.88 -3.22 -0.71
C TRP A 614 -21.70 -4.71 -0.42
N ARG A 615 -22.14 -5.11 0.74
CA ARG A 615 -22.47 -6.50 1.06
C ARG A 615 -23.91 -6.82 0.69
N GLN A 616 -24.23 -8.10 0.52
CA GLN A 616 -25.59 -8.54 0.23
C GLN A 616 -26.61 -8.24 1.36
N ASP A 617 -26.15 -8.13 2.61
CA ASP A 617 -26.96 -7.74 3.77
C ASP A 617 -27.15 -6.22 3.94
N GLY A 618 -26.71 -5.43 2.96
CA GLY A 618 -26.84 -3.98 2.96
C GLY A 618 -25.78 -3.23 3.78
N LYS A 619 -24.76 -3.90 4.30
CA LYS A 619 -23.60 -3.21 4.93
C LYS A 619 -22.61 -2.74 3.87
N ILE A 620 -21.79 -1.76 4.24
CA ILE A 620 -20.74 -1.19 3.38
C ILE A 620 -19.39 -1.54 3.97
N MET A 621 -18.48 -2.08 3.13
CA MET A 621 -17.07 -2.22 3.45
C MET A 621 -16.27 -1.21 2.64
N TRP A 622 -15.20 -0.67 3.23
CA TRP A 622 -14.31 0.27 2.55
C TRP A 622 -12.89 0.20 3.12
N SER A 623 -11.94 0.77 2.43
CA SER A 623 -10.57 1.00 2.92
C SER A 623 -10.47 2.38 3.53
N SER A 624 -9.87 2.49 4.71
CA SER A 624 -9.72 3.75 5.44
C SER A 624 -8.33 3.90 6.06
N GLY A 625 -7.79 5.09 5.97
CA GLY A 625 -6.58 5.50 6.69
C GLY A 625 -6.83 6.11 8.08
N MET A 626 -8.04 5.98 8.62
CA MET A 626 -8.45 6.71 9.83
C MET A 626 -7.62 6.44 11.09
N TYR A 627 -6.88 5.35 11.11
CA TYR A 627 -6.00 5.01 12.24
C TYR A 627 -4.56 5.54 12.10
N GLY A 628 -4.30 6.34 11.07
CA GLY A 628 -3.00 6.95 10.85
C GLY A 628 -1.97 6.00 10.23
N PHE A 629 -0.77 6.51 10.06
CA PHE A 629 0.35 5.72 9.58
C PHE A 629 0.68 4.60 10.57
N GLN A 630 0.97 3.42 10.05
CA GLN A 630 1.40 2.27 10.84
C GLN A 630 2.93 2.13 10.88
N TYR A 631 3.62 2.88 10.03
CA TYR A 631 5.08 2.86 9.87
C TYR A 631 5.59 4.17 9.27
N GLU A 632 6.90 4.37 9.19
CA GLU A 632 7.52 5.53 8.54
C GLU A 632 7.27 5.50 7.02
N CYS A 633 6.54 6.48 6.50
CA CYS A 633 6.08 6.52 5.10
C CYS A 633 7.23 6.39 4.08
N ALA A 634 8.37 7.00 4.34
CA ALA A 634 9.54 6.95 3.44
C ALA A 634 10.14 5.54 3.25
N LEU A 635 9.80 4.59 4.13
CA LEU A 635 10.34 3.24 4.14
C LEU A 635 9.43 2.22 3.44
N TYR A 636 8.20 2.59 3.12
CA TYR A 636 7.34 1.76 2.27
C TYR A 636 7.84 1.74 0.83
N GLU A 637 7.29 0.83 0.04
CA GLU A 637 7.51 0.74 -1.40
C GLU A 637 6.19 0.41 -2.09
N GLU A 638 5.98 1.00 -3.29
CA GLU A 638 4.86 0.75 -4.20
C GLU A 638 3.45 0.91 -3.61
N THR A 639 3.30 1.55 -2.46
CA THR A 639 1.99 1.76 -1.83
C THR A 639 1.39 3.10 -2.23
N PHE A 640 0.05 3.14 -2.30
CA PHE A 640 -0.70 4.37 -2.53
C PHE A 640 -1.19 4.98 -1.23
N GLN A 641 -1.51 4.13 -0.25
CA GLN A 641 -2.08 4.52 1.03
C GLN A 641 -1.53 3.63 2.16
N PRO A 642 -0.26 3.84 2.57
CA PRO A 642 0.49 2.93 3.45
C PRO A 642 -0.09 2.83 4.88
N TYR A 643 -1.35 3.14 5.06
CA TYR A 643 -2.09 3.12 6.31
C TYR A 643 -3.54 2.64 6.12
N GLY A 644 -3.89 2.12 4.92
CA GLY A 644 -5.24 1.65 4.59
C GLY A 644 -5.59 0.36 5.33
N GLN A 645 -6.74 0.36 6.03
CA GLN A 645 -7.32 -0.83 6.66
C GLN A 645 -8.74 -1.04 6.16
N ILE A 646 -9.19 -2.30 6.09
CA ILE A 646 -10.58 -2.61 5.73
C ILE A 646 -11.49 -2.33 6.91
N MET A 647 -12.53 -1.57 6.65
CA MET A 647 -13.58 -1.19 7.58
C MET A 647 -14.93 -1.71 7.15
N ILE A 648 -15.89 -1.79 8.08
CA ILE A 648 -17.29 -2.10 7.80
C ILE A 648 -18.21 -1.17 8.59
N MET A 649 -19.36 -0.80 7.99
CA MET A 649 -20.42 0.01 8.61
C MET A 649 -21.81 -0.43 8.14
N ASP A 650 -22.83 0.02 8.83
CA ASP A 650 -24.21 -0.09 8.36
C ASP A 650 -24.47 0.92 7.22
N SER A 651 -25.52 0.70 6.43
CA SER A 651 -25.85 1.52 5.25
C SER A 651 -26.11 3.00 5.55
N ASP A 652 -26.42 3.34 6.80
CA ASP A 652 -26.62 4.70 7.26
C ASP A 652 -25.34 5.39 7.75
N GLY A 653 -24.20 4.68 7.73
CA GLY A 653 -22.91 5.16 8.22
C GLY A 653 -22.65 4.89 9.70
N SER A 654 -23.54 4.22 10.42
CA SER A 654 -23.37 3.84 11.82
C SER A 654 -22.56 2.56 12.01
N ASN A 655 -22.20 2.23 13.25
CA ASN A 655 -21.53 0.97 13.64
C ASN A 655 -20.23 0.69 12.88
N LYS A 656 -19.41 1.72 12.67
CA LYS A 656 -18.10 1.59 12.01
C LYS A 656 -17.14 0.76 12.88
N ARG A 657 -16.46 -0.20 12.26
CA ARG A 657 -15.39 -0.97 12.89
C ARG A 657 -14.36 -1.48 11.88
N ALA A 658 -13.13 -1.70 12.33
CA ALA A 658 -12.09 -2.32 11.52
C ALA A 658 -12.34 -3.82 11.35
N LEU A 659 -11.94 -4.35 10.20
CA LEU A 659 -11.86 -5.78 9.89
C LEU A 659 -10.42 -6.26 9.75
N THR A 660 -9.49 -5.39 9.41
CA THR A 660 -8.07 -5.70 9.31
C THR A 660 -7.23 -4.82 10.23
N ASN A 661 -6.05 -5.29 10.56
CA ASN A 661 -5.08 -4.58 11.38
C ASN A 661 -3.69 -5.05 10.95
N SER A 662 -3.00 -4.25 10.16
CA SER A 662 -1.69 -4.58 9.60
C SER A 662 -0.85 -3.33 9.42
N ILE A 663 0.45 -3.51 9.22
CA ILE A 663 1.34 -2.39 8.85
C ILE A 663 1.31 -2.08 7.35
N TRP A 664 0.58 -2.89 6.56
CA TRP A 664 0.49 -2.78 5.09
C TRP A 664 -0.75 -2.03 4.65
N GLU A 665 -0.83 -1.75 3.35
CA GLU A 665 -2.06 -1.23 2.74
C GLU A 665 -3.03 -2.37 2.44
N ASP A 666 -4.14 -2.45 3.18
CA ASP A 666 -5.27 -3.34 2.91
C ASP A 666 -6.39 -2.56 2.23
N SER A 667 -6.84 -3.04 1.06
CA SER A 667 -7.80 -2.31 0.23
C SER A 667 -8.68 -3.24 -0.63
N MET A 668 -9.64 -2.65 -1.33
CA MET A 668 -10.49 -3.30 -2.35
C MET A 668 -11.20 -4.55 -1.80
N PRO A 669 -12.03 -4.44 -0.75
CA PRO A 669 -12.68 -5.58 -0.13
C PRO A 669 -13.80 -6.16 -0.99
N LEU A 670 -13.97 -7.49 -0.92
CA LEU A 670 -15.15 -8.20 -1.39
C LEU A 670 -15.54 -9.27 -0.36
N PHE A 671 -16.81 -9.31 0.02
CA PHE A 671 -17.35 -10.26 0.97
C PHE A 671 -18.05 -11.42 0.26
N LEU A 672 -17.74 -12.65 0.68
CA LEU A 672 -18.40 -13.88 0.26
C LEU A 672 -19.12 -14.50 1.48
N PRO A 673 -20.43 -14.73 1.42
CA PRO A 673 -21.20 -15.35 2.52
C PRO A 673 -20.80 -16.80 2.79
N ASN A 674 -21.10 -17.31 3.99
CA ASN A 674 -20.79 -18.67 4.41
C ASN A 674 -21.53 -19.77 3.65
N ASP A 675 -22.72 -19.49 3.15
CA ASP A 675 -23.57 -20.41 2.40
C ASP A 675 -23.04 -20.72 0.99
N TRP A 676 -21.91 -20.18 0.64
CA TRP A 676 -21.21 -20.33 -0.64
C TRP A 676 -20.12 -21.40 -0.63
N PHE A 677 -19.88 -22.08 0.54
CA PHE A 677 -18.82 -23.08 0.71
C PHE A 677 -19.34 -24.36 1.37
#